data_4551e5f2d1b477e635372df6dd10fa26
#
_entry.id   4551e5f2d1b477e635372df6dd10fa26
#
_cell.length_a   1.000
_cell.length_b   1.000
_cell.length_c   1.000
_cell.angle_alpha   90.00
_cell.angle_beta   90.00
_cell.angle_gamma   90.00
#
_symmetry.space_group_name_H-M   'P 1'
#
loop_
_entity.id
_entity.type
_entity.pdbx_description
1 polymer ?
#
loop_
_entity_poly.entity_id
_entity_poly.type
_entity_poly.pdbx_seq_one_letter_code
_entity_poly.pdbx_strand_id
1 'polypeptide(L)'
;MADINVKQLSKAIKIDLEELLAQMKAAGLPHKSDKDVVSAEDKKVLLKYIKDSKKDNKKTISLNKTSTKTSKPNFSVTRINSPEKQTKSKIGKDFTGRIDFDEAERKRLNAQNESADEAKKKAEAKTKVVRKTKQEPQKKVPQNLKKEKKSFRDSSKEDQREKLGEKFLERNLENIQKFEKPQEFIQREVKIPESIVVSELAKELSIKSSDLVKSLMNSGVMVTLNQAIDQETAILVVEELGHVGIPQEVESEEEKILEQIIYEGDEEVRNPVVSVLGHVDHGKTSILDYIRKSSVADQEEGGITQGIGAYQVDHNGQLITFIDTPGHAAFSEMRARGANSTDVVVLVVAADDSVQPQTEEALNHAKAAEVQVIVAVNKIDKPDSDIEKVKGDLSKIGLVPEDWGGDTQVVPVSAKTGEGIDELIENITLLSEMLELKTNHDGPASGVVLESGVKKGEGAVATLLVQRGTLNSGDFVLIGDQYRKIRSLKNFLGSQIKNSPPSSPVAISGLEYPPSAGQEFMVVKDEKAAKSLSEERASKRRDNRLAKKGVVSLDGIFAGAGDSAKPSVNLIIKTDTNGSAEAIAGAINNLKVEEANIKIVLDGVGPISVNDVNLAVASEAIILGFNVRSDNAAIKLAENDDIKIQYFGIIYDLLDAVKEIIEGSLEPEIKEVTVGIAEVKDTFKSPKFGLIAGS
;
A
#
# COMPACT_ATOMS: atom_id res chain seq x y z
N MET A 1 34.03 -1.42 25.76
CA MET A 1 33.73 -1.37 24.32
C MET A 1 34.83 -2.11 23.62
N ALA A 2 34.49 -3.07 22.76
CA ALA A 2 35.46 -3.97 22.11
C ALA A 2 36.35 -3.17 21.15
N ASP A 3 37.67 -3.46 21.21
CA ASP A 3 38.65 -2.94 20.26
C ASP A 3 38.36 -3.48 18.85
N ILE A 4 38.24 -2.59 17.87
CA ILE A 4 37.84 -2.92 16.50
C ILE A 4 39.00 -2.64 15.55
N ASN A 5 39.33 -3.54 14.62
CA ASN A 5 40.37 -3.32 13.64
C ASN A 5 39.94 -2.31 12.56
N VAL A 6 40.90 -1.61 11.92
CA VAL A 6 40.66 -0.61 10.86
C VAL A 6 39.75 -1.15 9.76
N LYS A 7 39.93 -2.42 9.35
CA LYS A 7 39.08 -3.09 8.35
C LYS A 7 37.62 -3.30 8.80
N GLN A 8 37.39 -3.54 10.08
CA GLN A 8 36.05 -3.65 10.65
C GLN A 8 35.40 -2.26 10.78
N LEU A 9 36.21 -1.24 11.08
CA LEU A 9 35.77 0.15 11.15
C LEU A 9 35.38 0.69 9.76
N SER A 10 36.14 0.37 8.70
CA SER A 10 35.83 0.71 7.31
C SER A 10 34.47 0.15 6.88
N LYS A 11 34.21 -1.13 7.19
CA LYS A 11 32.89 -1.76 6.94
C LYS A 11 31.74 -1.14 7.74
N ALA A 12 31.98 -0.74 8.98
CA ALA A 12 30.99 -0.12 9.85
C ALA A 12 30.60 1.31 9.40
N ILE A 13 31.59 2.08 8.89
CA ILE A 13 31.39 3.46 8.43
C ILE A 13 31.03 3.52 6.93
N LYS A 14 31.14 2.40 6.19
CA LYS A 14 30.93 2.29 4.72
C LYS A 14 31.83 3.24 3.92
N ILE A 15 33.08 3.38 4.33
CA ILE A 15 34.13 4.16 3.64
C ILE A 15 35.18 3.15 3.15
N ASP A 16 35.74 3.38 1.97
CA ASP A 16 36.78 2.50 1.43
C ASP A 16 38.03 2.49 2.32
N LEU A 17 38.72 1.35 2.39
CA LEU A 17 39.85 1.13 3.31
C LEU A 17 40.98 2.12 3.07
N GLU A 18 41.31 2.40 1.80
CA GLU A 18 42.35 3.35 1.43
C GLU A 18 42.01 4.79 1.81
N GLU A 19 40.75 5.17 1.62
CA GLU A 19 40.24 6.50 1.96
C GLU A 19 40.18 6.70 3.49
N LEU A 20 39.77 5.66 4.24
CA LEU A 20 39.77 5.69 5.70
C LEU A 20 41.20 5.83 6.28
N LEU A 21 42.18 5.12 5.73
CA LEU A 21 43.60 5.23 6.13
C LEU A 21 44.15 6.63 5.81
N ALA A 22 43.76 7.22 4.67
CA ALA A 22 44.17 8.59 4.30
C ALA A 22 43.54 9.62 5.27
N GLN A 23 42.28 9.47 5.68
CA GLN A 23 41.60 10.32 6.65
C GLN A 23 42.19 10.15 8.06
N MET A 24 42.54 8.92 8.47
CA MET A 24 43.20 8.67 9.76
C MET A 24 44.61 9.31 9.81
N LYS A 25 45.36 9.24 8.70
CA LYS A 25 46.66 9.90 8.58
C LYS A 25 46.56 11.43 8.64
N ALA A 26 45.50 11.98 7.97
CA ALA A 26 45.22 13.42 8.00
C ALA A 26 44.74 13.91 9.40
N ALA A 27 44.09 13.03 10.16
CA ALA A 27 43.67 13.28 11.54
C ALA A 27 44.84 13.13 12.56
N GLY A 28 46.05 12.75 12.10
CA GLY A 28 47.22 12.61 12.95
C GLY A 28 47.30 11.29 13.74
N LEU A 29 46.54 10.27 13.34
CA LEU A 29 46.52 8.97 14.00
C LEU A 29 47.60 8.03 13.44
N PRO A 30 48.28 7.21 14.31
CA PRO A 30 49.47 6.42 13.92
C PRO A 30 49.19 5.15 13.11
N HIS A 31 47.91 4.84 12.82
CA HIS A 31 47.49 3.60 12.16
C HIS A 31 47.87 3.58 10.67
N LYS A 32 48.58 2.53 10.22
CA LYS A 32 49.10 2.38 8.87
C LYS A 32 48.68 1.08 8.20
N SER A 33 48.13 0.13 8.95
CA SER A 33 47.76 -1.21 8.46
C SER A 33 46.27 -1.51 8.71
N ASP A 34 45.67 -2.34 7.86
CA ASP A 34 44.30 -2.83 7.95
C ASP A 34 44.01 -3.66 9.22
N LYS A 35 45.06 -4.18 9.86
CA LYS A 35 45.00 -5.01 11.06
C LYS A 35 45.19 -4.22 12.36
N ASP A 36 45.56 -2.94 12.28
CA ASP A 36 45.78 -2.12 13.47
C ASP A 36 44.51 -1.96 14.27
N VAL A 37 44.60 -2.05 15.59
CA VAL A 37 43.47 -1.93 16.53
C VAL A 37 43.23 -0.45 16.84
N VAL A 38 41.99 0.01 16.61
CA VAL A 38 41.60 1.41 16.82
C VAL A 38 40.97 1.55 18.20
N SER A 39 41.59 2.37 19.08
CA SER A 39 41.06 2.65 20.39
C SER A 39 39.78 3.50 20.37
N ALA A 40 39.08 3.55 21.50
CA ALA A 40 37.87 4.38 21.62
C ALA A 40 38.17 5.89 21.53
N GLU A 41 39.39 6.30 21.87
CA GLU A 41 39.85 7.70 21.78
C GLU A 41 40.16 8.06 20.32
N ASP A 42 40.83 7.17 19.59
CA ASP A 42 41.13 7.34 18.14
C ASP A 42 39.86 7.47 17.29
N LYS A 43 38.82 6.69 17.63
CA LYS A 43 37.51 6.83 17.01
C LYS A 43 36.87 8.19 17.18
N LYS A 44 36.98 8.79 18.39
CA LYS A 44 36.47 10.14 18.66
C LYS A 44 37.23 11.21 17.87
N VAL A 45 38.55 11.10 17.78
CA VAL A 45 39.41 12.03 17.03
C VAL A 45 39.07 11.95 15.53
N LEU A 46 38.93 10.73 14.96
CA LEU A 46 38.57 10.53 13.57
C LEU A 46 37.18 11.10 13.24
N LEU A 47 36.19 10.83 14.09
CA LEU A 47 34.82 11.34 13.89
C LEU A 47 34.77 12.88 13.98
N LYS A 48 35.60 13.49 14.85
CA LYS A 48 35.71 14.93 14.94
C LYS A 48 36.33 15.51 13.66
N TYR A 49 37.40 14.91 13.17
CA TYR A 49 38.05 15.31 11.91
C TYR A 49 37.10 15.23 10.71
N ILE A 50 36.33 14.14 10.57
CA ILE A 50 35.33 13.96 9.49
C ILE A 50 34.21 15.02 9.60
N LYS A 51 33.78 15.37 10.82
CA LYS A 51 32.77 16.42 11.02
C LYS A 51 33.32 17.81 10.66
N ASP A 52 34.54 18.12 11.00
CA ASP A 52 35.16 19.41 10.75
C ASP A 52 35.49 19.58 9.25
N SER A 53 35.98 18.54 8.55
CA SER A 53 36.21 18.54 7.12
C SER A 53 34.91 18.72 6.30
N LYS A 54 33.77 18.15 6.78
CA LYS A 54 32.43 18.41 6.17
C LYS A 54 31.92 19.83 6.43
N LYS A 55 32.36 20.52 7.49
CA LYS A 55 32.02 21.92 7.75
C LYS A 55 32.79 22.89 6.84
N ASP A 56 34.03 22.60 6.54
CA ASP A 56 34.85 23.44 5.66
C ASP A 56 34.42 23.35 4.19
N ASN A 57 33.98 22.19 3.73
CA ASN A 57 33.38 22.05 2.41
C ASN A 57 32.03 22.79 2.26
N LYS A 58 31.27 23.03 3.35
CA LYS A 58 30.07 23.88 3.31
C LYS A 58 30.38 25.38 3.32
N LYS A 59 31.55 25.83 3.78
CA LYS A 59 31.97 27.24 3.76
C LYS A 59 32.52 27.69 2.41
N THR A 60 33.10 26.78 1.62
CA THR A 60 33.67 27.13 0.29
C THR A 60 32.61 27.28 -0.82
N ILE A 61 31.37 26.87 -0.61
CA ILE A 61 30.28 27.02 -1.60
C ILE A 61 29.52 28.36 -1.45
N SER A 62 29.74 29.14 -0.39
CA SER A 62 29.00 30.39 -0.13
C SER A 62 29.74 31.69 -0.48
N LEU A 63 30.92 31.65 -1.11
CA LEU A 63 31.77 32.82 -1.36
C LEU A 63 32.14 33.08 -2.83
N ASN A 64 31.29 32.72 -3.79
CA ASN A 64 31.43 33.18 -5.19
C ASN A 64 30.11 33.75 -5.74
N LYS A 65 29.74 34.92 -5.20
CA LYS A 65 28.86 35.89 -5.87
C LYS A 65 29.64 37.19 -5.97
N THR A 66 30.50 37.30 -6.96
CA THR A 66 31.01 38.56 -7.44
C THR A 66 30.56 38.77 -8.88
N SER A 67 29.87 39.84 -9.03
CA SER A 67 29.41 40.52 -10.21
C SER A 67 30.35 40.48 -11.44
N THR A 68 29.83 39.99 -12.57
CA THR A 68 30.25 40.46 -13.87
C THR A 68 29.03 40.80 -14.69
N LYS A 69 28.88 42.12 -14.98
CA LYS A 69 27.99 42.68 -15.98
C LYS A 69 28.47 42.21 -17.34
N THR A 70 27.65 41.46 -18.08
CA THR A 70 27.78 41.39 -19.54
C THR A 70 26.39 41.33 -20.17
N SER A 71 26.23 42.32 -21.02
CA SER A 71 25.26 42.64 -22.05
C SER A 71 24.34 41.52 -22.54
N LYS A 72 23.04 41.87 -22.60
CA LYS A 72 21.96 41.16 -23.30
C LYS A 72 22.20 41.16 -24.82
N PRO A 73 22.04 40.06 -25.54
CA PRO A 73 21.77 40.10 -26.95
C PRO A 73 20.25 40.29 -27.20
N ASN A 74 19.92 41.34 -27.93
CA ASN A 74 18.60 41.58 -28.50
C ASN A 74 18.30 40.51 -29.57
N PHE A 75 17.27 39.72 -29.36
CA PHE A 75 16.63 38.96 -30.43
C PHE A 75 15.39 39.72 -30.91
N SER A 76 15.48 40.25 -32.11
CA SER A 76 14.39 40.85 -32.88
C SER A 76 13.51 39.72 -33.47
N VAL A 77 12.24 39.70 -33.08
CA VAL A 77 11.22 38.85 -33.71
C VAL A 77 10.79 39.46 -35.03
N THR A 78 11.18 38.84 -36.12
CA THR A 78 10.69 39.19 -37.47
C THR A 78 9.40 38.41 -37.71
N ARG A 79 8.28 39.14 -37.84
CA ARG A 79 7.02 38.61 -38.34
C ARG A 79 7.14 38.34 -39.82
N ILE A 80 6.94 37.11 -40.24
CA ILE A 80 6.76 36.73 -41.66
C ILE A 80 5.26 36.65 -41.92
N ASN A 81 4.77 37.56 -42.76
CA ASN A 81 3.44 37.53 -43.35
C ASN A 81 3.41 36.46 -44.47
N SER A 82 2.44 35.61 -44.47
CA SER A 82 2.12 34.69 -45.57
C SER A 82 0.99 35.30 -46.41
N PRO A 83 1.06 35.24 -47.74
CA PRO A 83 0.03 35.80 -48.61
C PRO A 83 -1.11 34.83 -48.89
N GLU A 84 -2.31 35.36 -48.87
CA GLU A 84 -3.54 34.74 -49.38
C GLU A 84 -3.38 34.35 -50.85
N LYS A 85 -3.86 33.16 -51.21
CA LYS A 85 -4.30 32.87 -52.58
C LYS A 85 -5.69 32.24 -52.58
N GLN A 86 -6.61 33.05 -53.09
CA GLN A 86 -7.96 32.66 -53.48
C GLN A 86 -7.91 31.69 -54.66
N THR A 87 -8.68 30.61 -54.59
CA THR A 87 -9.23 29.99 -55.82
C THR A 87 -10.69 29.60 -55.53
N LYS A 88 -11.55 30.25 -56.30
CA LYS A 88 -12.97 29.96 -56.44
C LYS A 88 -13.14 28.73 -57.34
N SER A 89 -13.98 27.76 -56.94
CA SER A 89 -14.75 26.97 -57.88
C SER A 89 -16.15 26.71 -57.35
N LYS A 90 -17.13 27.04 -58.19
CA LYS A 90 -18.58 26.90 -58.05
C LYS A 90 -18.99 25.46 -58.30
N ILE A 91 -20.08 25.03 -57.63
CA ILE A 91 -21.19 24.11 -57.99
C ILE A 91 -21.77 23.74 -56.63
N GLY A 92 -23.00 23.89 -56.25
CA GLY A 92 -24.30 24.00 -56.88
C GLY A 92 -25.34 23.50 -55.87
N LYS A 93 -26.21 24.40 -55.46
CA LYS A 93 -27.63 24.28 -55.02
C LYS A 93 -28.15 23.07 -54.22
N ASP A 94 -28.86 23.47 -53.14
CA ASP A 94 -30.09 22.94 -52.60
C ASP A 94 -29.98 21.77 -51.58
N PHE A 95 -29.99 22.18 -50.28
CA PHE A 95 -30.93 21.59 -49.31
C PHE A 95 -31.14 22.58 -48.14
N THR A 96 -32.29 23.23 -48.11
CA THR A 96 -32.77 24.06 -46.99
C THR A 96 -33.36 23.16 -45.93
N GLY A 97 -32.75 23.11 -44.76
CA GLY A 97 -33.29 22.50 -43.57
C GLY A 97 -32.54 23.01 -42.33
N ARG A 98 -32.79 24.29 -41.99
CA ARG A 98 -32.36 24.83 -40.68
C ARG A 98 -33.27 24.20 -39.60
N ILE A 99 -32.71 23.35 -38.77
CA ILE A 99 -33.30 22.99 -37.47
C ILE A 99 -32.65 23.92 -36.45
N ASP A 100 -33.43 24.84 -35.86
CA ASP A 100 -33.02 25.73 -34.78
C ASP A 100 -32.74 24.92 -33.49
N PHE A 101 -31.48 24.57 -33.27
CA PHE A 101 -31.01 23.93 -32.06
C PHE A 101 -30.91 24.92 -30.88
N ASP A 102 -30.86 26.20 -31.11
CA ASP A 102 -30.65 27.22 -30.05
C ASP A 102 -31.86 27.48 -29.15
N GLU A 103 -33.10 27.23 -29.63
CA GLU A 103 -34.30 27.55 -28.84
C GLU A 103 -34.65 26.44 -27.82
N ALA A 104 -34.30 25.21 -28.16
CA ALA A 104 -34.52 24.07 -27.24
C ALA A 104 -33.50 24.07 -26.08
N GLU A 105 -32.29 24.53 -26.32
CA GLU A 105 -31.23 24.61 -25.31
C GLU A 105 -31.45 25.79 -24.35
N ARG A 106 -31.91 26.94 -24.86
CA ARG A 106 -32.35 28.10 -24.03
C ARG A 106 -33.54 27.75 -23.13
N LYS A 107 -34.50 26.97 -23.61
CA LYS A 107 -35.64 26.50 -22.79
C LYS A 107 -35.22 25.53 -21.70
N ARG A 108 -34.18 24.66 -21.96
CA ARG A 108 -33.62 23.76 -20.96
C ARG A 108 -32.82 24.50 -19.88
N LEU A 109 -32.01 25.51 -20.26
CA LEU A 109 -31.26 26.33 -19.29
C LEU A 109 -32.17 27.17 -18.39
N ASN A 110 -33.25 27.74 -18.94
CA ASN A 110 -34.21 28.51 -18.14
C ASN A 110 -35.02 27.61 -17.18
N ALA A 111 -35.36 26.39 -17.58
CA ALA A 111 -36.04 25.44 -16.69
C ALA A 111 -35.15 24.94 -15.56
N GLN A 112 -33.83 24.82 -15.80
CA GLN A 112 -32.85 24.47 -14.76
C GLN A 112 -32.61 25.61 -13.78
N ASN A 113 -32.61 26.86 -14.22
CA ASN A 113 -32.48 28.04 -13.36
C ASN A 113 -33.72 28.28 -12.49
N GLU A 114 -34.93 28.08 -13.01
CA GLU A 114 -36.18 28.18 -12.23
C GLU A 114 -36.24 27.07 -11.15
N SER A 115 -35.81 25.86 -11.45
CA SER A 115 -35.75 24.78 -10.46
C SER A 115 -34.71 25.01 -9.35
N ALA A 116 -33.59 25.68 -9.66
CA ALA A 116 -32.56 26.06 -8.70
C ALA A 116 -33.00 27.18 -7.76
N ASP A 117 -33.78 28.15 -8.27
CA ASP A 117 -34.32 29.24 -7.46
C ASP A 117 -35.49 28.78 -6.58
N GLU A 118 -36.31 27.84 -7.02
CA GLU A 118 -37.31 27.20 -6.15
C GLU A 118 -36.68 26.37 -5.03
N ALA A 119 -35.59 25.67 -5.31
CA ALA A 119 -34.82 24.90 -4.31
C ALA A 119 -34.19 25.83 -3.25
N LYS A 120 -33.64 26.99 -3.68
CA LYS A 120 -33.13 28.01 -2.75
C LYS A 120 -34.24 28.64 -1.88
N LYS A 121 -35.38 28.97 -2.47
CA LYS A 121 -36.56 29.49 -1.69
C LYS A 121 -37.11 28.47 -0.70
N LYS A 122 -37.10 27.15 -1.05
CA LYS A 122 -37.48 26.07 -0.11
C LYS A 122 -36.45 25.84 1.00
N ALA A 123 -35.16 26.04 0.73
CA ALA A 123 -34.09 25.97 1.72
C ALA A 123 -34.14 27.14 2.71
N GLU A 124 -34.39 28.37 2.23
CA GLU A 124 -34.56 29.55 3.09
C GLU A 124 -35.85 29.51 3.95
N ALA A 125 -36.92 28.92 3.42
CA ALA A 125 -38.16 28.70 4.21
C ALA A 125 -37.95 27.67 5.32
N LYS A 126 -37.18 26.59 5.09
CA LYS A 126 -36.83 25.61 6.13
C LYS A 126 -35.92 26.20 7.22
N THR A 127 -34.98 27.08 6.87
CA THR A 127 -34.12 27.76 7.85
C THR A 127 -34.88 28.76 8.72
N LYS A 128 -35.95 29.35 8.22
CA LYS A 128 -36.81 30.25 9.04
C LYS A 128 -37.73 29.49 10.01
N VAL A 129 -38.12 28.26 9.68
CA VAL A 129 -38.95 27.42 10.58
C VAL A 129 -38.12 26.82 11.71
N VAL A 130 -36.84 26.44 11.46
CA VAL A 130 -35.94 25.88 12.48
C VAL A 130 -35.47 26.94 13.49
N ARG A 131 -35.49 28.24 13.13
CA ARG A 131 -35.17 29.33 14.08
C ARG A 131 -36.30 29.71 15.03
N LYS A 132 -37.53 29.23 14.82
CA LYS A 132 -38.67 29.50 15.71
C LYS A 132 -38.94 28.46 16.79
N THR A 133 -38.26 27.32 16.81
CA THR A 133 -38.54 26.22 17.74
C THR A 133 -37.44 25.95 18.77
N LYS A 134 -36.45 26.84 18.91
CA LYS A 134 -35.46 26.76 20.00
C LYS A 134 -35.40 28.09 20.75
N GLN A 135 -36.46 28.41 21.49
CA GLN A 135 -36.42 29.34 22.61
C GLN A 135 -36.91 28.60 23.86
N GLU A 136 -35.99 28.13 24.65
CA GLU A 136 -36.23 27.72 26.04
C GLU A 136 -36.62 28.94 26.86
N PRO A 137 -37.49 28.78 27.90
CA PRO A 137 -38.07 29.91 28.65
C PRO A 137 -37.00 30.51 29.58
N GLN A 138 -36.60 31.74 29.32
CA GLN A 138 -35.83 32.55 30.26
C GLN A 138 -36.70 32.97 31.41
N LYS A 139 -36.29 32.63 32.63
CA LYS A 139 -36.88 33.09 33.88
C LYS A 139 -36.87 34.59 33.93
N LYS A 140 -38.08 35.16 34.19
CA LYS A 140 -38.32 36.58 34.41
C LYS A 140 -37.56 37.07 35.65
N VAL A 141 -36.60 37.98 35.48
CA VAL A 141 -36.01 38.80 36.52
C VAL A 141 -36.83 40.11 36.60
N PRO A 142 -37.22 40.59 37.80
CA PRO A 142 -38.15 41.73 37.93
C PRO A 142 -37.53 43.03 37.43
N GLN A 143 -38.27 43.73 36.59
CA GLN A 143 -38.01 45.13 36.21
C GLN A 143 -38.32 46.07 37.39
N ASN A 144 -37.30 46.45 38.17
CA ASN A 144 -37.32 47.61 39.01
C ASN A 144 -35.92 48.12 39.24
N LEU A 145 -35.36 48.84 38.29
CA LEU A 145 -34.18 49.71 38.44
C LEU A 145 -33.88 50.45 37.12
N LYS A 146 -34.92 51.16 36.61
CA LYS A 146 -34.76 52.16 35.54
C LYS A 146 -35.64 53.34 35.78
N LYS A 147 -35.39 54.07 36.87
CA LYS A 147 -35.85 55.44 37.06
C LYS A 147 -34.98 56.06 38.13
N GLU A 148 -33.81 56.52 37.80
CA GLU A 148 -33.06 57.59 38.52
C GLU A 148 -31.74 57.85 37.72
N LYS A 149 -31.91 58.53 36.61
CA LYS A 149 -30.80 59.27 35.96
C LYS A 149 -31.38 60.44 35.24
N LYS A 150 -31.78 61.46 36.03
CA LYS A 150 -31.89 62.87 35.58
C LYS A 150 -31.79 63.79 36.79
N SER A 151 -30.86 64.72 36.67
CA SER A 151 -30.54 65.84 37.58
C SER A 151 -29.56 65.53 38.69
N PHE A 152 -28.30 65.84 38.40
CA PHE A 152 -27.47 66.76 39.16
C PHE A 152 -26.25 67.12 38.28
N ARG A 153 -26.28 68.33 37.79
CA ARG A 153 -25.15 69.00 37.21
C ARG A 153 -24.44 69.79 38.28
N ASP A 154 -23.10 69.71 38.15
CA ASP A 154 -22.13 70.64 38.68
C ASP A 154 -21.85 70.74 40.18
N SER A 155 -20.65 70.47 40.42
CA SER A 155 -19.63 70.98 41.35
C SER A 155 -19.00 69.89 42.25
N SER A 156 -17.68 69.84 42.31
CA SER A 156 -16.81 69.03 43.15
C SER A 156 -16.38 67.65 42.55
N LYS A 157 -15.73 67.72 41.37
CA LYS A 157 -15.20 66.51 40.73
C LYS A 157 -13.70 66.24 41.01
N GLU A 158 -13.01 67.08 41.72
CA GLU A 158 -11.56 66.84 41.95
C GLU A 158 -11.26 66.20 43.31
N ASP A 159 -11.89 66.61 44.41
CA ASP A 159 -11.65 66.02 45.72
C ASP A 159 -12.21 64.62 45.96
N GLN A 160 -13.17 64.17 45.16
CA GLN A 160 -13.71 62.79 45.22
C GLN A 160 -12.92 61.77 44.39
N ARG A 161 -12.12 62.24 43.43
CA ARG A 161 -11.26 61.35 42.64
C ARG A 161 -9.99 60.96 43.37
N GLU A 162 -9.40 61.84 44.17
CA GLU A 162 -8.23 61.48 44.96
C GLU A 162 -8.59 60.50 46.10
N LYS A 163 -9.66 60.74 46.84
CA LYS A 163 -10.09 59.80 47.91
C LYS A 163 -10.64 58.48 47.44
N LEU A 164 -11.15 58.37 46.20
CA LEU A 164 -11.48 57.06 45.57
C LEU A 164 -10.23 56.35 45.06
N GLY A 165 -9.24 57.07 44.56
CA GLY A 165 -7.99 56.53 44.11
C GLY A 165 -7.16 55.90 45.23
N GLU A 166 -7.06 56.58 46.40
CA GLU A 166 -6.37 56.04 47.55
C GLU A 166 -7.07 54.82 48.17
N LYS A 167 -8.40 54.81 48.30
CA LYS A 167 -9.14 53.61 48.74
C LYS A 167 -9.11 52.46 47.76
N PHE A 168 -8.92 52.71 46.46
CA PHE A 168 -8.77 51.67 45.45
C PHE A 168 -7.36 51.09 45.43
N LEU A 169 -6.36 51.91 45.74
CA LEU A 169 -4.97 51.51 45.93
C LEU A 169 -4.79 50.71 47.22
N GLU A 170 -5.36 51.14 48.34
CA GLU A 170 -5.26 50.41 49.60
C GLU A 170 -5.98 49.03 49.51
N ARG A 171 -7.18 48.92 48.90
CA ARG A 171 -7.87 47.62 48.68
C ARG A 171 -7.13 46.70 47.75
N ASN A 172 -6.36 47.21 46.76
CA ASN A 172 -5.57 46.37 45.87
C ASN A 172 -4.21 46.01 46.49
N LEU A 173 -3.73 46.76 47.45
CA LEU A 173 -2.48 46.40 48.18
C LEU A 173 -2.70 45.31 49.23
N GLU A 174 -3.90 45.22 49.83
CA GLU A 174 -4.26 44.13 50.76
C GLU A 174 -4.55 42.80 50.07
N ASN A 175 -4.89 42.79 48.75
CA ASN A 175 -5.15 41.60 47.96
C ASN A 175 -3.99 41.16 47.05
N ILE A 176 -2.83 41.77 47.14
CA ILE A 176 -1.61 41.19 46.55
C ILE A 176 -1.18 40.07 47.50
N GLN A 177 -1.73 38.87 47.27
CA GLN A 177 -1.11 37.66 47.77
C GLN A 177 0.34 37.72 47.28
N LYS A 178 1.28 37.85 48.21
CA LYS A 178 2.69 37.65 47.92
C LYS A 178 2.83 36.25 47.39
N PHE A 179 3.05 36.13 46.07
CA PHE A 179 3.38 34.88 45.44
C PHE A 179 4.77 34.49 45.97
N GLU A 180 4.79 33.74 47.06
CA GLU A 180 5.99 33.07 47.49
C GLU A 180 6.29 32.01 46.44
N LYS A 181 7.40 32.16 45.74
CA LYS A 181 7.91 31.10 44.85
C LYS A 181 8.02 29.83 45.69
N PRO A 182 7.42 28.71 45.30
CA PRO A 182 7.66 27.48 46.01
C PRO A 182 9.15 27.22 46.04
N GLN A 183 9.71 27.05 47.21
CA GLN A 183 11.14 26.81 47.42
C GLN A 183 11.53 25.35 47.12
N GLU A 184 10.56 24.50 46.87
CA GLU A 184 10.79 23.11 46.54
C GLU A 184 10.47 22.88 45.06
N PHE A 185 11.40 22.27 44.34
CA PHE A 185 11.24 21.84 42.98
C PHE A 185 10.23 20.68 42.97
N ILE A 186 9.04 20.90 42.41
CA ILE A 186 8.02 19.88 42.31
C ILE A 186 8.32 19.06 41.04
N GLN A 187 8.82 17.85 41.22
CA GLN A 187 9.00 16.88 40.14
C GLN A 187 7.62 16.47 39.65
N ARG A 188 7.40 16.55 38.34
CA ARG A 188 6.13 16.18 37.67
C ARG A 188 6.36 15.00 36.77
N GLU A 189 5.42 14.11 36.72
CA GLU A 189 5.32 13.05 35.72
C GLU A 189 4.52 13.60 34.56
N VAL A 190 5.10 13.59 33.36
CA VAL A 190 4.47 14.08 32.12
C VAL A 190 4.38 12.92 31.14
N LYS A 191 3.18 12.61 30.68
CA LYS A 191 2.94 11.62 29.65
C LYS A 191 3.20 12.22 28.28
N ILE A 192 4.11 11.65 27.52
CA ILE A 192 4.60 12.18 26.26
C ILE A 192 4.15 11.23 25.11
N PRO A 193 3.28 11.68 24.20
CA PRO A 193 2.91 10.92 23.01
C PRO A 193 4.09 10.81 22.00
N GLU A 194 3.97 9.97 20.96
CA GLU A 194 4.99 9.80 19.89
C GLU A 194 5.48 11.11 19.29
N SER A 195 4.61 12.11 19.22
CA SER A 195 4.93 13.45 18.72
C SER A 195 4.16 14.49 19.54
N ILE A 196 4.86 15.48 20.08
CA ILE A 196 4.25 16.55 20.89
C ILE A 196 4.72 17.92 20.40
N VAL A 197 3.78 18.89 20.36
CA VAL A 197 4.10 20.27 20.00
C VAL A 197 4.82 20.96 21.18
N VAL A 198 5.91 21.68 20.92
CA VAL A 198 6.72 22.36 21.95
C VAL A 198 5.87 23.25 22.87
N SER A 199 4.85 23.94 22.33
CA SER A 199 3.96 24.78 23.12
C SER A 199 3.05 23.98 24.08
N GLU A 200 2.73 22.74 23.72
CA GLU A 200 1.90 21.83 24.50
C GLU A 200 2.71 21.19 25.63
N LEU A 201 3.91 20.70 25.31
CA LEU A 201 4.87 20.20 26.30
C LEU A 201 5.20 21.25 27.33
N ALA A 202 5.36 22.54 26.95
CA ALA A 202 5.60 23.65 27.87
C ALA A 202 4.41 23.89 28.83
N LYS A 203 3.16 23.66 28.39
CA LYS A 203 1.97 23.74 29.24
C LYS A 203 1.93 22.62 30.26
N GLU A 204 2.17 21.38 29.80
CA GLU A 204 2.21 20.19 30.67
C GLU A 204 3.26 20.33 31.78
N LEU A 205 4.45 20.78 31.43
CA LEU A 205 5.51 21.07 32.37
C LEU A 205 5.25 22.32 33.22
N SER A 206 4.26 23.16 32.87
CA SER A 206 4.00 24.48 33.47
C SER A 206 5.21 25.43 33.43
N ILE A 207 6.00 25.37 32.38
CA ILE A 207 7.19 26.19 32.12
C ILE A 207 6.88 27.16 30.96
N LYS A 208 7.59 28.27 30.92
CA LYS A 208 7.49 29.20 29.79
C LYS A 208 8.02 28.52 28.51
N SER A 209 7.25 28.57 27.44
CA SER A 209 7.65 27.97 26.15
C SER A 209 9.01 28.52 25.64
N SER A 210 9.36 29.74 25.98
CA SER A 210 10.68 30.32 25.65
C SER A 210 11.85 29.64 26.36
N ASP A 211 11.63 29.14 27.57
CA ASP A 211 12.66 28.48 28.34
C ASP A 211 12.85 27.03 27.90
N LEU A 212 11.75 26.37 27.51
CA LEU A 212 11.77 25.05 26.88
C LEU A 212 12.50 25.08 25.52
N VAL A 213 12.24 26.10 24.69
CA VAL A 213 12.94 26.27 23.40
C VAL A 213 14.44 26.50 23.62
N LYS A 214 14.85 27.21 24.67
CA LYS A 214 16.28 27.37 24.99
C LYS A 214 16.94 26.06 25.41
N SER A 215 16.25 25.23 26.22
CA SER A 215 16.74 23.90 26.60
C SER A 215 16.91 23.01 25.37
N LEU A 216 15.91 22.96 24.48
CA LEU A 216 15.98 22.25 23.19
C LEU A 216 17.13 22.74 22.30
N MET A 217 17.38 24.06 22.27
CA MET A 217 18.51 24.62 21.53
C MET A 217 19.85 24.23 22.15
N ASN A 218 19.96 24.17 23.49
CA ASN A 218 21.16 23.72 24.18
C ASN A 218 21.45 22.24 23.92
N SER A 219 20.41 21.39 23.83
CA SER A 219 20.49 19.97 23.46
C SER A 219 20.77 19.78 21.95
N GLY A 220 20.87 20.87 21.16
CA GLY A 220 21.24 20.87 19.75
C GLY A 220 20.07 20.75 18.78
N VAL A 221 18.83 20.81 19.27
CA VAL A 221 17.62 20.71 18.45
C VAL A 221 17.05 22.11 18.18
N MET A 222 17.09 22.57 16.93
CA MET A 222 16.53 23.87 16.55
C MET A 222 15.04 23.70 16.18
N VAL A 223 14.16 24.12 17.09
CA VAL A 223 12.73 24.05 16.94
C VAL A 223 12.04 25.39 17.23
N THR A 224 10.86 25.56 16.60
CA THR A 224 9.96 26.69 16.85
C THR A 224 8.83 26.27 17.79
N LEU A 225 8.13 27.26 18.37
CA LEU A 225 7.05 27.04 19.36
C LEU A 225 5.91 26.13 18.87
N ASN A 226 5.65 26.15 17.56
CA ASN A 226 4.54 25.39 16.95
C ASN A 226 5.03 24.11 16.23
N GLN A 227 6.30 23.78 16.39
CA GLN A 227 6.86 22.57 15.78
C GLN A 227 6.67 21.40 16.73
N ALA A 228 6.35 20.24 16.15
CA ALA A 228 6.30 18.97 16.87
C ALA A 228 7.72 18.40 17.02
N ILE A 229 8.00 17.81 18.16
CA ILE A 229 9.22 17.07 18.49
C ILE A 229 8.86 15.60 18.72
N ASP A 230 9.78 14.71 18.44
CA ASP A 230 9.68 13.30 18.68
C ASP A 230 9.72 12.95 20.17
N GLN A 231 9.15 11.81 20.53
CA GLN A 231 9.01 11.35 21.91
C GLN A 231 10.36 11.24 22.63
N GLU A 232 11.37 10.68 21.95
CA GLU A 232 12.71 10.50 22.54
C GLU A 232 13.36 11.85 22.91
N THR A 233 13.29 12.81 21.99
CA THR A 233 13.80 14.18 22.23
C THR A 233 13.01 14.87 23.35
N ALA A 234 11.69 14.69 23.40
CA ALA A 234 10.85 15.29 24.43
C ALA A 234 11.15 14.70 25.83
N ILE A 235 11.31 13.37 25.94
CA ILE A 235 11.66 12.69 27.19
C ILE A 235 13.01 13.20 27.68
N LEU A 236 14.02 13.25 26.82
CA LEU A 236 15.37 13.69 27.17
C LEU A 236 15.39 15.12 27.73
N VAL A 237 14.62 16.03 27.12
CA VAL A 237 14.51 17.42 27.57
C VAL A 237 13.72 17.55 28.89
N VAL A 238 12.69 16.72 29.08
CA VAL A 238 11.90 16.66 30.31
C VAL A 238 12.78 16.19 31.49
N GLU A 239 13.62 15.18 31.25
CA GLU A 239 14.60 14.69 32.23
C GLU A 239 15.69 15.71 32.52
N GLU A 240 16.20 16.44 31.51
CA GLU A 240 17.16 17.53 31.68
C GLU A 240 16.60 18.66 32.55
N LEU A 241 15.30 18.91 32.46
CA LEU A 241 14.59 19.89 33.30
C LEU A 241 14.23 19.36 34.70
N GLY A 242 14.58 18.09 35.01
CA GLY A 242 14.40 17.47 36.33
C GLY A 242 13.00 16.91 36.55
N HIS A 243 12.21 16.74 35.52
CA HIS A 243 10.90 16.09 35.55
C HIS A 243 11.01 14.64 35.08
N VAL A 244 9.96 13.84 35.21
CA VAL A 244 9.92 12.46 34.72
C VAL A 244 9.06 12.41 33.46
N GLY A 245 9.67 12.07 32.31
CA GLY A 245 8.97 11.82 31.07
C GLY A 245 8.54 10.34 31.02
N ILE A 246 7.23 10.08 30.99
CA ILE A 246 6.68 8.75 30.80
C ILE A 246 6.20 8.66 29.34
N PRO A 247 6.73 7.71 28.54
CA PRO A 247 6.19 7.51 27.20
C PRO A 247 4.70 7.15 27.34
N GLN A 248 3.84 7.94 26.72
CA GLN A 248 2.44 7.60 26.59
C GLN A 248 2.35 6.72 25.36
N GLU A 249 2.18 5.43 25.53
CA GLU A 249 1.61 4.59 24.50
C GLU A 249 0.21 5.12 24.26
N VAL A 250 0.02 5.81 23.14
CA VAL A 250 -1.32 6.19 22.71
C VAL A 250 -1.97 4.87 22.32
N GLU A 251 -2.70 4.25 23.26
CA GLU A 251 -3.59 3.16 22.90
C GLU A 251 -4.37 3.63 21.68
N SER A 252 -4.10 3.03 20.55
CA SER A 252 -4.77 3.38 19.30
C SER A 252 -6.28 3.19 19.50
N GLU A 253 -7.11 3.98 18.85
CA GLU A 253 -8.57 3.74 18.89
C GLU A 253 -8.88 2.30 18.45
N GLU A 254 -7.98 1.72 17.67
CA GLU A 254 -8.00 0.33 17.23
C GLU A 254 -7.86 -0.65 18.40
N GLU A 255 -6.88 -0.46 19.28
CA GLU A 255 -6.70 -1.29 20.49
C GLU A 255 -7.89 -1.18 21.43
N LYS A 256 -8.41 0.02 21.64
CA LYS A 256 -9.62 0.24 22.45
C LYS A 256 -10.86 -0.46 21.90
N ILE A 257 -10.99 -0.52 20.56
CA ILE A 257 -12.09 -1.23 19.91
C ILE A 257 -11.87 -2.73 19.98
N LEU A 258 -10.64 -3.21 19.79
CA LEU A 258 -10.29 -4.61 19.95
C LEU A 258 -10.52 -5.10 21.38
N GLU A 259 -10.18 -4.31 22.39
CA GLU A 259 -10.46 -4.61 23.80
C GLU A 259 -11.97 -4.64 24.12
N GLN A 260 -12.78 -3.85 23.41
CA GLN A 260 -14.23 -3.85 23.55
C GLN A 260 -14.92 -5.04 22.85
N ILE A 261 -14.20 -5.72 21.94
CA ILE A 261 -14.66 -6.95 21.30
C ILE A 261 -14.43 -8.12 22.26
N ILE A 262 -15.29 -8.21 23.26
CA ILE A 262 -15.30 -9.36 24.15
C ILE A 262 -16.12 -10.44 23.47
N TYR A 263 -15.50 -11.59 23.23
CA TYR A 263 -16.21 -12.80 22.81
C TYR A 263 -16.80 -13.43 24.07
N GLU A 264 -18.11 -13.30 24.24
CA GLU A 264 -18.86 -13.91 25.33
C GLU A 264 -19.26 -15.33 24.88
N GLY A 265 -18.67 -16.36 25.46
CA GLY A 265 -19.01 -17.76 25.17
C GLY A 265 -17.83 -18.70 25.32
N ASP A 266 -18.14 -19.98 25.47
CA ASP A 266 -17.14 -21.03 25.48
C ASP A 266 -16.59 -21.24 24.06
N GLU A 267 -15.34 -21.61 23.94
CA GLU A 267 -14.74 -21.97 22.66
C GLU A 267 -15.32 -23.30 22.18
N GLU A 268 -15.92 -23.29 21.01
CA GLU A 268 -16.45 -24.47 20.34
C GLU A 268 -15.51 -24.96 19.24
N VAL A 269 -15.59 -26.25 18.92
CA VAL A 269 -14.80 -26.84 17.82
C VAL A 269 -15.25 -26.23 16.48
N ARG A 270 -14.30 -25.78 15.69
CA ARG A 270 -14.55 -25.28 14.34
C ARG A 270 -14.04 -26.24 13.27
N ASN A 271 -14.61 -26.12 12.10
CA ASN A 271 -14.19 -26.89 10.94
C ASN A 271 -12.75 -26.51 10.51
N PRO A 272 -11.95 -27.49 10.03
CA PRO A 272 -10.62 -27.20 9.53
C PRO A 272 -10.66 -26.44 8.21
N VAL A 273 -9.65 -25.58 8.03
CA VAL A 273 -9.38 -24.88 6.78
C VAL A 273 -8.08 -25.42 6.21
N VAL A 274 -8.11 -25.91 4.98
CA VAL A 274 -7.02 -26.64 4.33
C VAL A 274 -6.61 -25.94 3.06
N SER A 275 -5.34 -25.59 2.88
CA SER A 275 -4.84 -25.13 1.59
C SER A 275 -4.16 -26.25 0.81
N VAL A 276 -4.33 -26.25 -0.50
CA VAL A 276 -3.71 -27.21 -1.40
C VAL A 276 -2.61 -26.53 -2.18
N LEU A 277 -1.36 -26.91 -1.91
CA LEU A 277 -0.16 -26.33 -2.48
C LEU A 277 0.61 -27.38 -3.30
N GLY A 278 1.53 -26.93 -4.16
CA GLY A 278 2.38 -27.81 -4.95
C GLY A 278 2.71 -27.24 -6.33
N HIS A 279 3.51 -27.98 -7.09
CA HIS A 279 3.95 -27.60 -8.43
C HIS A 279 2.81 -27.54 -9.45
N VAL A 280 3.01 -26.81 -10.56
CA VAL A 280 2.12 -26.84 -11.73
C VAL A 280 2.02 -28.29 -12.24
N ASP A 281 0.86 -28.69 -12.79
CA ASP A 281 0.62 -30.03 -13.35
C ASP A 281 0.75 -31.23 -12.40
N HIS A 282 0.97 -31.01 -11.08
CA HIS A 282 0.93 -32.10 -10.09
C HIS A 282 -0.49 -32.56 -9.76
N GLY A 283 -1.52 -31.89 -10.30
CA GLY A 283 -2.90 -32.31 -10.21
C GLY A 283 -3.65 -31.80 -8.97
N LYS A 284 -3.27 -30.66 -8.42
CA LYS A 284 -3.97 -30.01 -7.29
C LYS A 284 -5.45 -29.81 -7.57
N THR A 285 -5.77 -29.08 -8.66
CA THR A 285 -7.16 -28.81 -9.06
C THR A 285 -7.91 -30.10 -9.42
N SER A 286 -7.23 -31.12 -9.97
CA SER A 286 -7.85 -32.40 -10.27
C SER A 286 -8.25 -33.18 -9.01
N ILE A 287 -7.40 -33.17 -7.94
CA ILE A 287 -7.76 -33.75 -6.62
C ILE A 287 -8.99 -33.00 -6.07
N LEU A 288 -8.97 -31.68 -6.09
CA LEU A 288 -10.04 -30.85 -5.58
C LEU A 288 -11.34 -31.02 -6.38
N ASP A 289 -11.26 -31.17 -7.71
CA ASP A 289 -12.41 -31.43 -8.55
C ASP A 289 -13.02 -32.81 -8.25
N TYR A 290 -12.20 -33.82 -7.98
CA TYR A 290 -12.69 -35.12 -7.55
C TYR A 290 -13.44 -35.03 -6.20
N ILE A 291 -12.86 -34.35 -5.23
CA ILE A 291 -13.46 -34.15 -3.90
C ILE A 291 -14.78 -33.37 -4.02
N ARG A 292 -14.82 -32.34 -4.87
CA ARG A 292 -16.01 -31.49 -5.10
C ARG A 292 -17.05 -32.14 -6.00
N LYS A 293 -16.71 -33.20 -6.72
CA LYS A 293 -17.51 -33.81 -7.79
C LYS A 293 -17.89 -32.79 -8.87
N SER A 294 -16.92 -31.99 -9.30
CA SER A 294 -17.05 -30.94 -10.31
C SER A 294 -15.88 -31.00 -11.31
N SER A 295 -15.93 -30.24 -12.37
CA SER A 295 -14.86 -30.11 -13.37
C SER A 295 -14.55 -28.63 -13.58
N VAL A 296 -13.94 -27.99 -12.59
CA VAL A 296 -13.56 -26.57 -12.66
C VAL A 296 -12.33 -26.41 -13.53
N ALA A 297 -11.38 -27.33 -13.47
CA ALA A 297 -10.18 -27.31 -14.30
C ALA A 297 -10.50 -27.23 -15.83
N ASP A 298 -11.58 -27.90 -16.28
CA ASP A 298 -12.03 -27.88 -17.68
C ASP A 298 -12.66 -26.53 -18.10
N GLN A 299 -13.10 -25.73 -17.13
CA GLN A 299 -13.79 -24.45 -17.37
C GLN A 299 -12.85 -23.23 -17.29
N GLU A 300 -11.67 -23.38 -16.70
CA GLU A 300 -10.66 -22.34 -16.60
C GLU A 300 -9.86 -22.21 -17.90
N GLU A 301 -9.56 -20.97 -18.33
CA GLU A 301 -8.74 -20.73 -19.53
C GLU A 301 -7.33 -21.30 -19.33
N GLY A 302 -6.93 -22.19 -20.25
CA GLY A 302 -5.66 -22.92 -20.18
C GLY A 302 -5.65 -24.13 -19.24
N GLY A 303 -6.77 -24.49 -18.60
CA GLY A 303 -6.87 -25.64 -17.68
C GLY A 303 -6.03 -25.51 -16.41
N ILE A 304 -5.68 -24.28 -16.02
CA ILE A 304 -4.86 -23.96 -14.84
C ILE A 304 -5.59 -22.98 -13.92
N THR A 305 -5.51 -23.21 -12.62
CA THR A 305 -6.07 -22.29 -11.62
C THR A 305 -5.20 -21.04 -11.54
N GLN A 306 -5.80 -19.86 -11.74
CA GLN A 306 -5.13 -18.56 -11.75
C GLN A 306 -5.65 -17.61 -10.65
N GLY A 307 -6.67 -18.00 -9.87
CA GLY A 307 -7.21 -17.26 -8.74
C GLY A 307 -7.29 -18.11 -7.49
N ILE A 308 -7.54 -17.48 -6.33
CA ILE A 308 -7.80 -18.22 -5.07
C ILE A 308 -9.26 -18.65 -5.06
N GLY A 309 -9.51 -19.94 -5.09
CA GLY A 309 -10.81 -20.54 -4.87
C GLY A 309 -10.98 -21.02 -3.42
N ALA A 310 -12.15 -20.81 -2.82
CA ALA A 310 -12.47 -21.38 -1.51
C ALA A 310 -13.86 -22.00 -1.50
N TYR A 311 -13.97 -23.20 -0.96
CA TYR A 311 -15.22 -23.95 -0.91
C TYR A 311 -15.25 -24.94 0.25
N GLN A 312 -16.45 -25.41 0.60
CA GLN A 312 -16.64 -26.40 1.65
C GLN A 312 -17.11 -27.73 1.08
N VAL A 313 -16.61 -28.80 1.65
CA VAL A 313 -17.01 -30.17 1.36
C VAL A 313 -17.51 -30.83 2.62
N ASP A 314 -18.61 -31.55 2.52
CA ASP A 314 -19.14 -32.40 3.60
C ASP A 314 -18.64 -33.84 3.38
N HIS A 315 -17.87 -34.35 4.34
CA HIS A 315 -17.43 -35.72 4.38
C HIS A 315 -17.90 -36.36 5.69
N ASN A 316 -18.82 -37.31 5.59
CA ASN A 316 -19.39 -38.05 6.75
C ASN A 316 -20.00 -37.14 7.84
N GLY A 317 -20.52 -35.96 7.49
CA GLY A 317 -21.09 -34.98 8.43
C GLY A 317 -20.10 -34.00 9.02
N GLN A 318 -18.82 -34.06 8.64
CA GLN A 318 -17.80 -33.07 8.96
C GLN A 318 -17.56 -32.16 7.77
N LEU A 319 -17.63 -30.86 7.99
CA LEU A 319 -17.34 -29.85 6.97
C LEU A 319 -15.85 -29.55 6.95
N ILE A 320 -15.24 -29.59 5.77
CA ILE A 320 -13.85 -29.19 5.56
C ILE A 320 -13.84 -28.05 4.54
N THR A 321 -13.14 -26.98 4.85
CA THR A 321 -12.96 -25.83 3.94
C THR A 321 -11.64 -25.99 3.20
N PHE A 322 -11.70 -26.09 1.88
CA PHE A 322 -10.52 -26.13 1.01
C PHE A 322 -10.29 -24.78 0.38
N ILE A 323 -9.02 -24.38 0.33
CA ILE A 323 -8.52 -23.21 -0.39
C ILE A 323 -7.63 -23.72 -1.52
N ASP A 324 -8.08 -23.50 -2.76
CA ASP A 324 -7.28 -23.78 -3.96
C ASP A 324 -6.38 -22.59 -4.29
N THR A 325 -5.10 -22.87 -4.55
CA THR A 325 -4.11 -21.85 -4.87
C THR A 325 -3.39 -22.17 -6.18
N PRO A 326 -3.06 -21.14 -6.99
CA PRO A 326 -2.33 -21.33 -8.22
C PRO A 326 -0.93 -21.91 -7.99
N GLY A 327 -0.51 -22.86 -8.84
CA GLY A 327 0.81 -23.51 -8.74
C GLY A 327 1.97 -22.67 -9.32
N HIS A 328 1.66 -21.71 -10.21
CA HIS A 328 2.67 -20.97 -10.96
C HIS A 328 3.51 -20.02 -10.09
N ALA A 329 4.83 -19.88 -10.39
CA ALA A 329 5.76 -19.04 -9.63
C ALA A 329 5.30 -17.57 -9.48
N ALA A 330 4.64 -17.00 -10.50
CA ALA A 330 4.11 -15.64 -10.45
C ALA A 330 3.13 -15.39 -9.29
N PHE A 331 2.46 -16.44 -8.78
CA PHE A 331 1.46 -16.35 -7.72
C PHE A 331 2.00 -16.69 -6.32
N SER A 332 3.29 -16.41 -6.05
CA SER A 332 3.94 -16.70 -4.76
C SER A 332 3.20 -16.06 -3.58
N GLU A 333 2.75 -14.80 -3.72
CA GLU A 333 1.99 -14.09 -2.68
C GLU A 333 0.62 -14.75 -2.39
N MET A 334 -0.04 -15.30 -3.42
CA MET A 334 -1.28 -16.04 -3.24
C MET A 334 -1.07 -17.35 -2.46
N ARG A 335 0.05 -18.08 -2.70
CA ARG A 335 0.42 -19.27 -1.93
C ARG A 335 0.73 -18.94 -0.48
N ALA A 336 1.51 -17.88 -0.22
CA ALA A 336 1.77 -17.41 1.14
C ALA A 336 0.47 -17.05 1.88
N ARG A 337 -0.45 -16.37 1.21
CA ARG A 337 -1.77 -16.01 1.76
C ARG A 337 -2.61 -17.24 2.05
N GLY A 338 -2.63 -18.21 1.12
CA GLY A 338 -3.29 -19.49 1.33
C GLY A 338 -2.78 -20.19 2.57
N ALA A 339 -1.46 -20.33 2.74
CA ALA A 339 -0.84 -20.96 3.90
C ALA A 339 -1.15 -20.21 5.21
N ASN A 340 -1.00 -18.87 5.24
CA ASN A 340 -1.26 -18.05 6.44
C ASN A 340 -2.73 -18.05 6.91
N SER A 341 -3.65 -18.44 6.04
CA SER A 341 -5.09 -18.42 6.35
C SER A 341 -5.64 -19.79 6.72
N THR A 342 -4.81 -20.83 6.77
CA THR A 342 -5.24 -22.24 6.94
C THR A 342 -4.61 -22.91 8.14
N ASP A 343 -5.21 -24.02 8.56
CA ASP A 343 -4.79 -24.84 9.70
C ASP A 343 -3.89 -26.00 9.28
N VAL A 344 -4.13 -26.50 8.05
CA VAL A 344 -3.42 -27.65 7.46
C VAL A 344 -3.08 -27.32 6.01
N VAL A 345 -1.91 -27.71 5.57
CA VAL A 345 -1.46 -27.63 4.18
C VAL A 345 -1.37 -29.02 3.58
N VAL A 346 -2.04 -29.25 2.45
CA VAL A 346 -1.86 -30.45 1.64
C VAL A 346 -0.87 -30.14 0.52
N LEU A 347 0.34 -30.69 0.62
CA LEU A 347 1.38 -30.54 -0.38
C LEU A 347 1.25 -31.64 -1.43
N VAL A 348 0.83 -31.28 -2.63
CA VAL A 348 0.63 -32.24 -3.74
C VAL A 348 1.94 -32.41 -4.53
N VAL A 349 2.39 -33.65 -4.63
CA VAL A 349 3.59 -34.04 -5.38
C VAL A 349 3.20 -35.15 -6.36
N ALA A 350 3.57 -35.03 -7.64
CA ALA A 350 3.30 -36.06 -8.62
C ALA A 350 4.32 -37.19 -8.51
N ALA A 351 3.84 -38.45 -8.55
CA ALA A 351 4.68 -39.64 -8.43
C ALA A 351 5.65 -39.84 -9.61
N ASP A 352 5.32 -39.27 -10.76
CA ASP A 352 6.10 -39.32 -12.00
C ASP A 352 7.19 -38.24 -12.08
N ASP A 353 7.01 -37.09 -11.42
CA ASP A 353 7.88 -35.91 -11.56
C ASP A 353 8.69 -35.60 -10.28
N SER A 354 8.26 -36.13 -9.12
CA SER A 354 8.90 -35.95 -7.82
C SER A 354 8.94 -34.48 -7.33
N VAL A 355 9.90 -34.11 -6.50
CA VAL A 355 10.00 -32.76 -5.89
C VAL A 355 10.55 -31.76 -6.91
N GLN A 356 9.83 -30.67 -7.12
CA GLN A 356 10.16 -29.57 -8.00
C GLN A 356 10.45 -28.27 -7.21
N PRO A 357 11.14 -27.26 -7.78
CA PRO A 357 11.46 -26.01 -7.06
C PRO A 357 10.24 -25.30 -6.46
N GLN A 358 9.08 -25.34 -7.13
CA GLN A 358 7.84 -24.75 -6.60
C GLN A 358 7.26 -25.57 -5.44
N THR A 359 7.60 -26.87 -5.33
CA THR A 359 7.26 -27.71 -4.18
C THR A 359 8.06 -27.27 -2.95
N GLU A 360 9.34 -26.98 -3.11
CA GLU A 360 10.19 -26.44 -2.05
C GLU A 360 9.72 -25.04 -1.61
N GLU A 361 9.35 -24.17 -2.56
CA GLU A 361 8.77 -22.85 -2.26
C GLU A 361 7.48 -23.00 -1.46
N ALA A 362 6.57 -23.89 -1.88
CA ALA A 362 5.32 -24.15 -1.17
C ALA A 362 5.54 -24.65 0.26
N LEU A 363 6.53 -25.54 0.46
CA LEU A 363 6.92 -25.99 1.78
C LEU A 363 7.48 -24.86 2.65
N ASN A 364 8.28 -23.97 2.07
CA ASN A 364 8.82 -22.82 2.80
C ASN A 364 7.70 -21.86 3.23
N HIS A 365 6.66 -21.66 2.41
CA HIS A 365 5.47 -20.89 2.82
C HIS A 365 4.71 -21.57 3.96
N ALA A 366 4.52 -22.88 3.92
CA ALA A 366 3.87 -23.63 5.00
C ALA A 366 4.67 -23.57 6.32
N LYS A 367 6.02 -23.69 6.23
CA LYS A 367 6.91 -23.56 7.39
C LYS A 367 6.91 -22.13 7.96
N ALA A 368 6.89 -21.10 7.10
CA ALA A 368 6.82 -19.71 7.55
C ALA A 368 5.50 -19.36 8.23
N ALA A 369 4.42 -20.04 7.84
CA ALA A 369 3.10 -19.93 8.46
C ALA A 369 2.93 -20.82 9.69
N GLU A 370 3.93 -21.65 10.03
CA GLU A 370 3.90 -22.62 11.14
C GLU A 370 2.74 -23.63 11.07
N VAL A 371 2.31 -23.96 9.83
CA VAL A 371 1.16 -24.84 9.58
C VAL A 371 1.62 -26.28 9.37
N GLN A 372 0.83 -27.24 9.85
CA GLN A 372 1.09 -28.66 9.66
C GLN A 372 0.92 -29.09 8.21
N VAL A 373 1.79 -30.00 7.72
CA VAL A 373 1.84 -30.39 6.31
C VAL A 373 1.52 -31.87 6.16
N ILE A 374 0.54 -32.19 5.31
CA ILE A 374 0.27 -33.54 4.80
C ILE A 374 0.74 -33.59 3.35
N VAL A 375 1.42 -34.65 2.95
CA VAL A 375 1.86 -34.82 1.56
C VAL A 375 0.93 -35.79 0.84
N ALA A 376 0.34 -35.32 -0.28
CA ALA A 376 -0.44 -36.16 -1.19
C ALA A 376 0.41 -36.48 -2.42
N VAL A 377 0.83 -37.75 -2.56
CA VAL A 377 1.58 -38.24 -3.73
C VAL A 377 0.58 -38.63 -4.80
N ASN A 378 0.38 -37.78 -5.80
CA ASN A 378 -0.63 -37.94 -6.84
C ASN A 378 -0.12 -38.68 -8.07
N LYS A 379 -1.03 -39.10 -8.95
CA LYS A 379 -0.78 -39.82 -10.21
C LYS A 379 -0.18 -41.22 -10.04
N ILE A 380 -0.56 -41.92 -8.97
CA ILE A 380 -0.10 -43.30 -8.74
C ILE A 380 -0.61 -44.29 -9.80
N ASP A 381 -1.63 -43.91 -10.58
CA ASP A 381 -2.17 -44.66 -11.71
C ASP A 381 -1.23 -44.73 -12.91
N LYS A 382 -0.16 -43.96 -12.96
CA LYS A 382 0.81 -43.97 -14.07
C LYS A 382 1.83 -45.12 -13.92
N PRO A 383 2.26 -45.75 -15.02
CA PRO A 383 3.23 -46.83 -14.96
C PRO A 383 4.64 -46.40 -14.49
N ASP A 384 4.95 -45.12 -14.64
CA ASP A 384 6.24 -44.52 -14.27
C ASP A 384 6.22 -43.96 -12.84
N SER A 385 5.18 -44.25 -12.03
CA SER A 385 5.06 -43.79 -10.65
C SER A 385 6.03 -44.50 -9.72
N ASP A 386 6.83 -43.70 -8.96
CA ASP A 386 7.80 -44.22 -7.97
C ASP A 386 7.64 -43.46 -6.64
N ILE A 387 6.82 -44.04 -5.75
CA ILE A 387 6.49 -43.44 -4.44
C ILE A 387 7.72 -43.40 -3.54
N GLU A 388 8.57 -44.47 -3.57
CA GLU A 388 9.74 -44.54 -2.71
C GLU A 388 10.80 -43.47 -3.09
N LYS A 389 10.94 -43.18 -4.38
CA LYS A 389 11.78 -42.08 -4.85
C LYS A 389 11.25 -40.74 -4.33
N VAL A 390 9.94 -40.49 -4.42
CA VAL A 390 9.31 -39.25 -3.90
C VAL A 390 9.53 -39.12 -2.40
N LYS A 391 9.34 -40.18 -1.59
CA LYS A 391 9.63 -40.18 -0.15
C LYS A 391 11.09 -39.83 0.12
N GLY A 392 12.03 -40.38 -0.69
CA GLY A 392 13.44 -40.05 -0.59
C GLY A 392 13.77 -38.59 -0.89
N ASP A 393 13.15 -38.01 -1.90
CA ASP A 393 13.33 -36.59 -2.26
C ASP A 393 12.66 -35.66 -1.23
N LEU A 394 11.49 -36.00 -0.70
CA LEU A 394 10.85 -35.29 0.40
C LEU A 394 11.73 -35.24 1.66
N SER A 395 12.38 -36.34 2.01
CA SER A 395 13.30 -36.39 3.15
C SER A 395 14.48 -35.44 3.01
N LYS A 396 14.97 -35.19 1.78
CA LYS A 396 16.07 -34.24 1.49
C LYS A 396 15.68 -32.79 1.80
N ILE A 397 14.41 -32.44 1.62
CA ILE A 397 13.89 -31.09 1.90
C ILE A 397 13.36 -30.94 3.35
N GLY A 398 13.52 -32.02 4.16
CA GLY A 398 13.17 -32.01 5.59
C GLY A 398 11.74 -32.41 5.89
N LEU A 399 11.05 -33.14 5.01
CA LEU A 399 9.79 -33.82 5.24
C LEU A 399 10.07 -35.32 5.35
N VAL A 400 10.21 -35.82 6.55
CA VAL A 400 10.47 -37.25 6.80
C VAL A 400 9.14 -37.98 6.98
N PRO A 401 8.84 -38.98 6.13
CA PRO A 401 7.62 -39.76 6.27
C PRO A 401 7.49 -40.48 7.62
N GLU A 402 6.26 -40.67 8.11
CA GLU A 402 5.98 -41.45 9.34
C GLU A 402 6.55 -42.87 9.25
N ASP A 403 6.49 -43.50 8.09
CA ASP A 403 7.07 -44.85 7.85
C ASP A 403 8.57 -44.92 8.13
N TRP A 404 9.28 -43.78 8.02
CA TRP A 404 10.71 -43.67 8.29
C TRP A 404 11.03 -43.03 9.65
N GLY A 405 10.00 -42.88 10.51
CA GLY A 405 10.11 -42.35 11.87
C GLY A 405 10.10 -40.81 11.92
N GLY A 406 9.55 -40.17 10.93
CA GLY A 406 9.27 -38.71 10.92
C GLY A 406 7.85 -38.37 11.38
N ASP A 407 7.50 -37.11 11.20
CA ASP A 407 6.22 -36.55 11.64
C ASP A 407 5.28 -36.20 10.47
N THR A 408 5.67 -36.49 9.22
CA THR A 408 4.92 -36.10 8.01
C THR A 408 4.10 -37.27 7.48
N GLN A 409 2.80 -37.10 7.39
CA GLN A 409 1.90 -38.04 6.73
C GLN A 409 2.05 -37.96 5.21
N VAL A 410 2.28 -39.11 4.56
CA VAL A 410 2.43 -39.23 3.11
C VAL A 410 1.38 -40.19 2.58
N VAL A 411 0.39 -39.65 1.86
CA VAL A 411 -0.74 -40.40 1.35
C VAL A 411 -0.64 -40.54 -0.17
N PRO A 412 -0.54 -41.78 -0.70
CA PRO A 412 -0.61 -42.02 -2.14
C PRO A 412 -2.03 -41.85 -2.67
N VAL A 413 -2.22 -41.02 -3.71
CA VAL A 413 -3.54 -40.71 -4.27
C VAL A 413 -3.54 -40.75 -5.80
N SER A 414 -4.70 -40.99 -6.39
CA SER A 414 -4.96 -40.76 -7.80
C SER A 414 -6.21 -39.93 -7.98
N ALA A 415 -6.05 -38.70 -8.44
CA ALA A 415 -7.16 -37.82 -8.77
C ALA A 415 -8.03 -38.38 -9.89
N LYS A 416 -7.49 -39.26 -10.74
CA LYS A 416 -8.18 -39.85 -11.89
C LYS A 416 -9.05 -41.05 -11.52
N THR A 417 -8.56 -41.93 -10.67
CA THR A 417 -9.27 -43.13 -10.23
C THR A 417 -10.07 -42.93 -8.96
N GLY A 418 -9.68 -41.92 -8.16
CA GLY A 418 -10.21 -41.65 -6.83
C GLY A 418 -9.54 -42.46 -5.71
N GLU A 419 -8.55 -43.29 -6.04
CA GLU A 419 -7.84 -44.12 -5.07
C GLU A 419 -7.05 -43.22 -4.07
N GLY A 420 -7.16 -43.54 -2.78
CA GLY A 420 -6.48 -42.83 -1.69
C GLY A 420 -7.09 -41.47 -1.30
N ILE A 421 -8.10 -40.96 -2.01
CA ILE A 421 -8.68 -39.63 -1.73
C ILE A 421 -9.49 -39.64 -0.43
N ASP A 422 -10.25 -40.67 -0.17
CA ASP A 422 -10.99 -40.81 1.11
C ASP A 422 -10.01 -40.92 2.29
N GLU A 423 -8.91 -41.67 2.14
CA GLU A 423 -7.83 -41.76 3.14
C GLU A 423 -7.17 -40.41 3.39
N LEU A 424 -6.93 -39.60 2.33
CA LEU A 424 -6.42 -38.24 2.46
C LEU A 424 -7.35 -37.36 3.32
N ILE A 425 -8.68 -37.44 3.09
CA ILE A 425 -9.66 -36.67 3.84
C ILE A 425 -9.73 -37.15 5.30
N GLU A 426 -9.66 -38.46 5.55
CA GLU A 426 -9.59 -39.02 6.89
C GLU A 426 -8.35 -38.55 7.66
N ASN A 427 -7.17 -38.53 7.02
CA ASN A 427 -5.93 -38.01 7.61
C ASN A 427 -6.03 -36.49 7.91
N ILE A 428 -6.64 -35.69 7.04
CA ILE A 428 -6.91 -34.26 7.32
C ILE A 428 -7.82 -34.13 8.57
N THR A 429 -8.87 -34.93 8.64
CA THR A 429 -9.81 -34.88 9.77
C THR A 429 -9.10 -35.26 11.08
N LEU A 430 -8.32 -36.33 11.06
CA LEU A 430 -7.58 -36.85 12.23
C LEU A 430 -6.56 -35.81 12.73
N LEU A 431 -5.83 -35.19 11.80
CA LEU A 431 -4.88 -34.11 12.13
C LEU A 431 -5.59 -32.89 12.71
N SER A 432 -6.76 -32.54 12.17
CA SER A 432 -7.55 -31.41 12.68
C SER A 432 -8.09 -31.64 14.10
N GLU A 433 -8.43 -32.88 14.44
CA GLU A 433 -8.83 -33.26 15.80
C GLU A 433 -7.65 -33.18 16.78
N MET A 434 -6.44 -33.60 16.33
CA MET A 434 -5.21 -33.49 17.14
C MET A 434 -4.83 -32.03 17.40
N LEU A 435 -5.11 -31.13 16.48
CA LEU A 435 -4.85 -29.68 16.62
C LEU A 435 -5.87 -28.99 17.56
N GLU A 436 -6.94 -29.67 17.97
CA GLU A 436 -8.00 -29.09 18.83
C GLU A 436 -8.49 -27.73 18.37
N LEU A 437 -8.85 -27.59 17.09
CA LEU A 437 -9.25 -26.32 16.47
C LEU A 437 -10.52 -25.78 17.15
N LYS A 438 -10.37 -24.74 17.96
CA LYS A 438 -11.46 -24.11 18.73
C LYS A 438 -11.58 -22.64 18.37
N THR A 439 -12.80 -22.11 18.40
CA THR A 439 -13.07 -20.68 18.24
C THR A 439 -14.41 -20.31 18.88
N ASN A 440 -14.62 -19.02 19.10
CA ASN A 440 -15.91 -18.53 19.55
C ASN A 440 -16.85 -18.36 18.35
N HIS A 441 -18.00 -19.04 18.37
CA HIS A 441 -19.03 -18.93 17.35
C HIS A 441 -19.91 -17.69 17.56
N ASP A 442 -20.11 -17.31 18.84
CA ASP A 442 -20.88 -16.14 19.22
C ASP A 442 -20.00 -14.90 19.29
N GLY A 443 -20.50 -13.79 18.76
CA GLY A 443 -19.80 -12.52 18.74
C GLY A 443 -19.62 -11.91 17.36
N PRO A 444 -18.95 -10.75 17.28
CA PRO A 444 -18.68 -10.09 16.02
C PRO A 444 -17.70 -10.90 15.17
N ALA A 445 -18.02 -11.04 13.88
CA ALA A 445 -17.17 -11.82 12.99
C ALA A 445 -15.85 -11.10 12.74
N SER A 446 -14.77 -11.88 12.69
CA SER A 446 -13.45 -11.46 12.21
C SER A 446 -12.82 -12.54 11.35
N GLY A 447 -11.89 -12.15 10.48
CA GLY A 447 -11.20 -13.05 9.57
C GLY A 447 -10.43 -12.32 8.50
N VAL A 448 -10.18 -12.97 7.37
CA VAL A 448 -9.27 -12.51 6.32
C VAL A 448 -9.98 -12.44 4.97
N VAL A 449 -9.60 -11.46 4.14
CA VAL A 449 -9.98 -11.35 2.73
C VAL A 449 -9.12 -12.30 1.91
N LEU A 450 -9.72 -13.33 1.33
CA LEU A 450 -9.00 -14.26 0.45
C LEU A 450 -8.75 -13.65 -0.91
N GLU A 451 -9.82 -13.10 -1.52
CA GLU A 451 -9.77 -12.53 -2.87
C GLU A 451 -10.79 -11.41 -3.00
N SER A 452 -10.54 -10.46 -3.89
CA SER A 452 -11.48 -9.38 -4.17
C SER A 452 -11.48 -9.00 -5.65
N GLY A 453 -12.62 -8.52 -6.12
CA GLY A 453 -12.77 -8.17 -7.52
C GLY A 453 -13.97 -7.28 -7.80
N VAL A 454 -14.22 -6.98 -9.07
CA VAL A 454 -15.39 -6.22 -9.52
C VAL A 454 -16.25 -7.10 -10.41
N LYS A 455 -17.48 -7.39 -9.95
CA LYS A 455 -18.46 -8.15 -10.73
C LYS A 455 -19.52 -7.24 -11.34
N LYS A 456 -19.85 -7.49 -12.61
CA LYS A 456 -20.88 -6.73 -13.31
C LYS A 456 -22.24 -6.86 -12.60
N GLY A 457 -22.82 -5.72 -12.22
CA GLY A 457 -24.13 -5.67 -11.53
C GLY A 457 -24.06 -5.75 -10.01
N GLU A 458 -23.00 -6.28 -9.41
CA GLU A 458 -22.79 -6.39 -7.97
C GLU A 458 -21.82 -5.33 -7.44
N GLY A 459 -20.97 -4.80 -8.32
CA GLY A 459 -19.91 -3.86 -7.96
C GLY A 459 -18.70 -4.55 -7.35
N ALA A 460 -18.08 -3.92 -6.36
CA ALA A 460 -16.98 -4.51 -5.61
C ALA A 460 -17.47 -5.68 -4.75
N VAL A 461 -16.84 -6.83 -4.91
CA VAL A 461 -17.12 -8.09 -4.20
C VAL A 461 -15.81 -8.56 -3.55
N ALA A 462 -15.88 -9.07 -2.33
CA ALA A 462 -14.76 -9.71 -1.67
C ALA A 462 -15.18 -11.10 -1.16
N THR A 463 -14.30 -12.08 -1.32
CA THR A 463 -14.42 -13.39 -0.71
C THR A 463 -13.68 -13.38 0.62
N LEU A 464 -14.42 -13.56 1.69
CA LEU A 464 -13.93 -13.55 3.06
C LEU A 464 -13.87 -14.98 3.61
N LEU A 465 -12.88 -15.25 4.42
CA LEU A 465 -12.84 -16.43 5.31
C LEU A 465 -13.13 -15.94 6.72
N VAL A 466 -14.25 -16.40 7.28
CA VAL A 466 -14.60 -16.09 8.67
C VAL A 466 -13.76 -16.99 9.58
N GLN A 467 -12.98 -16.39 10.50
CA GLN A 467 -12.14 -17.14 11.45
C GLN A 467 -12.77 -17.20 12.84
N ARG A 468 -13.43 -16.15 13.28
CA ARG A 468 -14.09 -16.04 14.60
C ARG A 468 -15.45 -15.37 14.44
N GLY A 469 -16.37 -15.69 15.34
CA GLY A 469 -17.71 -15.11 15.36
C GLY A 469 -18.56 -15.50 14.17
N THR A 470 -19.78 -14.98 14.10
CA THR A 470 -20.74 -15.25 13.02
C THR A 470 -21.01 -13.98 12.22
N LEU A 471 -20.77 -14.02 10.91
CA LEU A 471 -21.02 -12.90 10.00
C LEU A 471 -22.48 -12.92 9.52
N ASN A 472 -23.20 -11.82 9.71
CA ASN A 472 -24.59 -11.70 9.31
C ASN A 472 -24.79 -10.71 8.18
N SER A 473 -25.83 -10.95 7.37
CA SER A 473 -26.25 -9.98 6.36
C SER A 473 -26.77 -8.72 7.02
N GLY A 474 -26.18 -7.59 6.69
CA GLY A 474 -26.52 -6.28 7.25
C GLY A 474 -25.55 -5.80 8.34
N ASP A 475 -24.55 -6.60 8.69
CA ASP A 475 -23.49 -6.17 9.61
C ASP A 475 -22.61 -5.08 8.99
N PHE A 476 -22.01 -4.28 9.87
CA PHE A 476 -21.04 -3.28 9.49
C PHE A 476 -19.65 -3.88 9.56
N VAL A 477 -18.99 -3.98 8.42
CA VAL A 477 -17.66 -4.55 8.29
C VAL A 477 -16.63 -3.45 8.03
N LEU A 478 -15.56 -3.48 8.79
CA LEU A 478 -14.34 -2.72 8.58
C LEU A 478 -13.32 -3.63 7.89
N ILE A 479 -12.88 -3.25 6.71
CA ILE A 479 -11.84 -3.95 5.94
C ILE A 479 -10.77 -2.95 5.56
N GLY A 480 -9.56 -3.08 6.12
CA GLY A 480 -8.52 -2.08 5.89
C GLY A 480 -8.97 -0.69 6.31
N ASP A 481 -9.02 0.24 5.35
CA ASP A 481 -9.42 1.64 5.52
C ASP A 481 -10.85 1.94 5.08
N GLN A 482 -11.64 0.93 4.70
CA GLN A 482 -13.04 1.10 4.33
C GLN A 482 -14.00 0.47 5.34
N TYR A 483 -15.06 1.21 5.63
CA TYR A 483 -16.14 0.79 6.48
C TYR A 483 -17.45 0.77 5.68
N ARG A 484 -18.11 -0.39 5.62
CA ARG A 484 -19.35 -0.55 4.84
C ARG A 484 -20.32 -1.54 5.46
N LYS A 485 -21.59 -1.33 5.17
CA LYS A 485 -22.65 -2.28 5.49
C LYS A 485 -22.77 -3.34 4.42
N ILE A 486 -22.72 -4.60 4.82
CA ILE A 486 -22.91 -5.74 3.92
C ILE A 486 -24.32 -5.71 3.33
N ARG A 487 -24.40 -5.73 2.00
CA ARG A 487 -25.69 -5.78 1.28
C ARG A 487 -26.19 -7.19 1.08
N SER A 488 -25.30 -8.10 0.68
CA SER A 488 -25.63 -9.51 0.50
C SER A 488 -24.45 -10.38 0.87
N LEU A 489 -24.76 -11.52 1.47
CA LEU A 489 -23.85 -12.64 1.70
C LEU A 489 -24.19 -13.76 0.74
N LYS A 490 -23.18 -14.33 0.08
CA LYS A 490 -23.33 -15.49 -0.80
C LYS A 490 -22.33 -16.57 -0.35
N ASN A 491 -22.78 -17.81 -0.31
CA ASN A 491 -21.89 -18.94 -0.10
C ASN A 491 -21.05 -19.22 -1.37
N PHE A 492 -20.14 -20.18 -1.29
CA PHE A 492 -19.29 -20.61 -2.41
C PHE A 492 -20.08 -21.13 -3.62
N LEU A 493 -21.34 -21.56 -3.47
CA LEU A 493 -22.25 -21.94 -4.53
C LEU A 493 -22.97 -20.73 -5.18
N GLY A 494 -22.71 -19.50 -4.73
CA GLY A 494 -23.40 -18.29 -5.22
C GLY A 494 -24.81 -18.06 -4.65
N SER A 495 -25.30 -18.94 -3.77
CA SER A 495 -26.61 -18.80 -3.13
C SER A 495 -26.55 -17.77 -2.00
N GLN A 496 -27.62 -16.97 -1.86
CA GLN A 496 -27.71 -16.00 -0.78
C GLN A 496 -27.94 -16.71 0.56
N ILE A 497 -27.16 -16.32 1.56
CA ILE A 497 -27.25 -16.79 2.94
C ILE A 497 -27.50 -15.62 3.87
N LYS A 498 -28.01 -15.87 5.09
CA LYS A 498 -28.27 -14.82 6.09
C LYS A 498 -27.10 -14.68 7.05
N ASN A 499 -26.46 -15.77 7.39
CA ASN A 499 -25.34 -15.86 8.34
C ASN A 499 -24.27 -16.82 7.81
N SER A 500 -23.04 -16.62 8.23
CA SER A 500 -21.88 -17.44 7.92
C SER A 500 -21.11 -17.72 9.22
N PRO A 501 -20.98 -18.97 9.63
CA PRO A 501 -20.23 -19.38 10.81
C PRO A 501 -18.72 -19.36 10.56
N PRO A 502 -17.88 -19.56 11.59
CA PRO A 502 -16.44 -19.69 11.44
C PRO A 502 -16.03 -20.79 10.45
N SER A 503 -14.83 -20.66 9.89
CA SER A 503 -14.24 -21.54 8.86
C SER A 503 -15.03 -21.59 7.55
N SER A 504 -15.98 -20.67 7.33
CA SER A 504 -16.82 -20.65 6.14
C SER A 504 -16.36 -19.57 5.16
N PRO A 505 -16.10 -19.92 3.89
CA PRO A 505 -15.83 -18.92 2.84
C PRO A 505 -17.12 -18.28 2.39
N VAL A 506 -17.15 -16.95 2.33
CA VAL A 506 -18.35 -16.18 1.97
C VAL A 506 -17.99 -15.00 1.09
N ALA A 507 -18.76 -14.81 0.02
CA ALA A 507 -18.66 -13.65 -0.85
C ALA A 507 -19.60 -12.55 -0.37
N ILE A 508 -19.05 -11.36 -0.10
CA ILE A 508 -19.80 -10.17 0.29
C ILE A 508 -19.88 -9.16 -0.84
N SER A 509 -20.98 -8.42 -0.88
CA SER A 509 -21.15 -7.28 -1.79
C SER A 509 -21.59 -6.03 -1.04
N GLY A 510 -21.37 -4.87 -1.67
CA GLY A 510 -21.71 -3.57 -1.10
C GLY A 510 -20.51 -2.73 -0.67
N LEU A 511 -19.32 -3.21 -0.99
CA LEU A 511 -18.06 -2.48 -0.79
C LEU A 511 -17.96 -1.31 -1.78
N GLU A 512 -17.15 -0.30 -1.45
CA GLU A 512 -16.94 0.87 -2.32
C GLU A 512 -15.93 0.56 -3.42
N TYR A 513 -14.85 -0.11 -3.06
CA TYR A 513 -13.80 -0.61 -3.96
C TYR A 513 -13.32 -1.98 -3.47
N PRO A 514 -12.71 -2.78 -4.34
CA PRO A 514 -12.14 -4.06 -3.92
C PRO A 514 -11.04 -3.84 -2.88
N PRO A 515 -11.12 -4.45 -1.68
CA PRO A 515 -10.05 -4.40 -0.70
C PRO A 515 -8.82 -5.17 -1.19
N SER A 516 -7.64 -4.87 -0.66
CA SER A 516 -6.46 -5.70 -0.94
C SER A 516 -6.67 -7.11 -0.36
N ALA A 517 -6.26 -8.11 -1.11
CA ALA A 517 -6.34 -9.49 -0.64
C ALA A 517 -5.33 -9.70 0.52
N GLY A 518 -5.66 -10.56 1.48
CA GLY A 518 -4.90 -10.76 2.72
C GLY A 518 -5.17 -9.74 3.82
N GLN A 519 -6.00 -8.73 3.61
CA GLN A 519 -6.40 -7.80 4.67
C GLN A 519 -7.34 -8.47 5.67
N GLU A 520 -7.15 -8.14 6.93
CA GLU A 520 -8.08 -8.53 7.98
C GLU A 520 -9.38 -7.73 7.90
N PHE A 521 -10.47 -8.38 8.22
CA PHE A 521 -11.76 -7.74 8.40
C PHE A 521 -12.29 -7.99 9.81
N MET A 522 -13.08 -7.04 10.29
CA MET A 522 -13.79 -7.17 11.56
C MET A 522 -15.19 -6.56 11.47
N VAL A 523 -16.12 -7.16 12.18
CA VAL A 523 -17.47 -6.61 12.37
C VAL A 523 -17.46 -5.70 13.60
N VAL A 524 -17.88 -4.46 13.43
CA VAL A 524 -17.97 -3.47 14.50
C VAL A 524 -19.44 -3.16 14.78
N LYS A 525 -19.85 -3.27 16.03
CA LYS A 525 -21.25 -3.00 16.44
C LYS A 525 -21.60 -1.51 16.38
N ASP A 526 -20.64 -0.63 16.65
CA ASP A 526 -20.86 0.81 16.65
C ASP A 526 -20.39 1.45 15.33
N GLU A 527 -21.37 1.99 14.56
CA GLU A 527 -21.10 2.70 13.31
C GLU A 527 -20.13 3.88 13.46
N LYS A 528 -20.18 4.59 14.60
CA LYS A 528 -19.32 5.74 14.83
C LYS A 528 -17.88 5.34 15.07
N ALA A 529 -17.67 4.29 15.88
CA ALA A 529 -16.34 3.75 16.16
C ALA A 529 -15.69 3.20 14.88
N ALA A 530 -16.43 2.42 14.09
CA ALA A 530 -15.94 1.91 12.82
C ALA A 530 -15.57 3.02 11.81
N LYS A 531 -16.35 4.09 11.78
CA LYS A 531 -16.08 5.24 10.91
C LYS A 531 -14.84 6.03 11.37
N SER A 532 -14.70 6.28 12.67
CA SER A 532 -13.52 6.93 13.26
C SER A 532 -12.24 6.16 12.92
N LEU A 533 -12.26 4.84 13.13
CA LEU A 533 -11.13 3.97 12.85
C LEU A 533 -10.80 3.90 11.35
N SER A 534 -11.81 3.85 10.48
CA SER A 534 -11.64 3.92 9.03
C SER A 534 -10.96 5.22 8.59
N GLU A 535 -11.39 6.37 9.15
CA GLU A 535 -10.80 7.68 8.85
C GLU A 535 -9.35 7.79 9.36
N GLU A 536 -9.05 7.23 10.53
CA GLU A 536 -7.69 7.18 11.09
C GLU A 536 -6.75 6.32 10.22
N ARG A 537 -7.17 5.10 9.86
CA ARG A 537 -6.39 4.21 8.96
C ARG A 537 -6.17 4.85 7.59
N ALA A 538 -7.20 5.51 7.03
CA ALA A 538 -7.09 6.22 5.77
C ALA A 538 -6.10 7.40 5.85
N SER A 539 -6.07 8.12 6.99
CA SER A 539 -5.10 9.19 7.25
C SER A 539 -3.68 8.64 7.34
N LYS A 540 -3.45 7.62 8.18
CA LYS A 540 -2.14 6.95 8.31
C LYS A 540 -1.61 6.43 6.98
N ARG A 541 -2.49 5.81 6.16
CA ARG A 541 -2.11 5.33 4.82
C ARG A 541 -1.72 6.48 3.88
N ARG A 542 -2.44 7.61 3.95
CA ARG A 542 -2.13 8.81 3.16
C ARG A 542 -0.80 9.41 3.56
N ASP A 543 -0.54 9.53 4.86
CA ASP A 543 0.70 10.10 5.41
C ASP A 543 1.90 9.22 5.06
N ASN A 544 1.79 7.90 5.20
CA ASN A 544 2.81 6.93 4.77
C ASN A 544 3.08 7.01 3.26
N ARG A 545 2.04 7.21 2.43
CA ARG A 545 2.20 7.39 0.98
C ARG A 545 2.90 8.70 0.62
N LEU A 546 2.63 9.76 1.36
CA LEU A 546 3.30 11.06 1.21
C LEU A 546 4.75 10.99 1.68
N ALA A 547 5.03 10.33 2.80
CA ALA A 547 6.39 10.11 3.31
C ALA A 547 7.24 9.31 2.31
N LYS A 548 6.72 8.24 1.73
CA LYS A 548 7.41 7.46 0.67
C LYS A 548 7.69 8.28 -0.60
N LYS A 549 6.79 9.20 -0.98
CA LYS A 549 7.00 10.11 -2.12
C LYS A 549 7.95 11.27 -1.80
N GLY A 550 8.09 11.66 -0.54
CA GLY A 550 8.95 12.76 -0.09
C GLY A 550 10.44 12.45 -0.09
N VAL A 551 10.82 11.17 -0.13
CA VAL A 551 12.22 10.72 -0.21
C VAL A 551 12.63 10.50 -1.67
N VAL A 552 12.40 11.50 -2.52
CA VAL A 552 13.18 11.60 -3.77
C VAL A 552 14.52 12.21 -3.35
N SER A 553 15.49 11.34 -3.04
CA SER A 553 16.84 11.79 -2.70
C SER A 553 17.43 12.53 -3.92
N LEU A 554 18.25 13.55 -3.66
CA LEU A 554 19.01 14.22 -4.72
C LEU A 554 19.82 13.22 -5.56
N ASP A 555 20.25 12.11 -4.96
CA ASP A 555 20.90 10.98 -5.65
C ASP A 555 19.96 10.30 -6.68
N GLY A 556 18.66 10.18 -6.39
CA GLY A 556 17.66 9.65 -7.34
C GLY A 556 17.43 10.57 -8.55
N ILE A 557 17.57 11.90 -8.38
CA ILE A 557 17.47 12.85 -9.50
C ILE A 557 18.73 12.78 -10.39
N PHE A 558 19.90 12.54 -9.80
CA PHE A 558 21.14 12.39 -10.54
C PHE A 558 21.29 11.00 -11.19
N ALA A 559 20.79 9.93 -10.54
CA ALA A 559 20.72 8.59 -11.15
C ALA A 559 19.75 8.55 -12.33
N GLY A 560 18.61 9.25 -12.25
CA GLY A 560 17.67 9.39 -13.38
C GLY A 560 18.22 10.20 -14.56
N ALA A 561 19.22 11.05 -14.35
CA ALA A 561 19.89 11.78 -15.44
C ALA A 561 20.89 10.92 -16.22
N GLY A 562 21.38 9.81 -15.65
CA GLY A 562 22.23 8.83 -16.32
C GLY A 562 21.48 7.72 -17.06
N ASP A 563 20.26 7.39 -16.61
CA ASP A 563 19.39 6.36 -17.18
C ASP A 563 18.45 6.87 -18.31
N SER A 564 18.50 8.17 -18.60
CA SER A 564 17.65 8.80 -19.64
C SER A 564 17.95 8.36 -21.07
N ALA A 565 18.88 7.44 -21.29
CA ALA A 565 19.19 6.86 -22.59
C ALA A 565 18.44 5.55 -22.88
N LYS A 566 17.79 4.92 -21.86
CA LYS A 566 17.07 3.66 -22.05
C LYS A 566 15.62 3.92 -22.42
N PRO A 567 15.05 3.22 -23.43
CA PRO A 567 13.65 3.34 -23.75
C PRO A 567 12.77 2.93 -22.55
N SER A 568 11.76 3.72 -22.26
CA SER A 568 10.79 3.43 -21.18
C SER A 568 9.48 2.93 -21.76
N VAL A 569 9.05 1.74 -21.33
CA VAL A 569 7.74 1.17 -21.69
C VAL A 569 6.78 1.40 -20.53
N ASN A 570 5.72 2.19 -20.78
CA ASN A 570 4.69 2.45 -19.80
C ASN A 570 3.53 1.45 -19.99
N LEU A 571 3.09 0.81 -18.90
CA LEU A 571 2.03 -0.18 -18.92
C LEU A 571 0.90 0.21 -17.97
N ILE A 572 -0.35 -0.05 -18.39
CA ILE A 572 -1.54 -0.02 -17.55
C ILE A 572 -2.08 -1.43 -17.50
N ILE A 573 -2.24 -1.97 -16.29
CA ILE A 573 -2.71 -3.33 -16.05
C ILE A 573 -4.13 -3.27 -15.49
N LYS A 574 -5.05 -4.03 -16.09
CA LYS A 574 -6.42 -4.20 -15.61
C LYS A 574 -6.75 -5.68 -15.49
N THR A 575 -7.23 -6.09 -14.32
CA THR A 575 -7.52 -7.48 -14.00
C THR A 575 -8.92 -7.65 -13.44
N ASP A 576 -9.40 -8.88 -13.39
CA ASP A 576 -10.67 -9.26 -12.77
C ASP A 576 -10.59 -9.27 -11.24
N THR A 577 -9.43 -9.68 -10.69
CA THR A 577 -9.20 -9.80 -9.25
C THR A 577 -7.94 -9.04 -8.80
N ASN A 578 -7.87 -8.76 -7.50
CA ASN A 578 -6.74 -8.04 -6.93
C ASN A 578 -5.47 -8.90 -6.87
N GLY A 579 -5.62 -10.18 -6.55
CA GLY A 579 -4.49 -11.10 -6.52
C GLY A 579 -3.84 -11.28 -7.90
N SER A 580 -4.64 -11.34 -8.97
CA SER A 580 -4.12 -11.35 -10.35
C SER A 580 -3.34 -10.07 -10.69
N ALA A 581 -3.81 -8.90 -10.20
CA ALA A 581 -3.09 -7.63 -10.39
C ALA A 581 -1.73 -7.63 -9.69
N GLU A 582 -1.68 -8.06 -8.43
CA GLU A 582 -0.45 -8.19 -7.63
C GLU A 582 0.54 -9.15 -8.32
N ALA A 583 0.06 -10.32 -8.74
CA ALA A 583 0.90 -11.34 -9.39
C ALA A 583 1.50 -10.86 -10.72
N ILE A 584 0.70 -10.23 -11.57
CA ILE A 584 1.17 -9.70 -12.86
C ILE A 584 2.16 -8.54 -12.64
N ALA A 585 1.85 -7.61 -11.73
CA ALA A 585 2.75 -6.51 -11.40
C ALA A 585 4.07 -7.02 -10.82
N GLY A 586 4.04 -8.00 -9.92
CA GLY A 586 5.21 -8.67 -9.37
C GLY A 586 6.05 -9.37 -10.44
N ALA A 587 5.40 -10.13 -11.33
CA ALA A 587 6.08 -10.85 -12.41
C ALA A 587 6.75 -9.88 -13.41
N ILE A 588 6.07 -8.79 -13.78
CA ILE A 588 6.63 -7.76 -14.67
C ILE A 588 7.82 -7.03 -14.02
N ASN A 589 7.73 -6.69 -12.73
CA ASN A 589 8.83 -6.05 -12.00
C ASN A 589 10.05 -6.97 -11.85
N ASN A 590 9.83 -8.30 -11.84
CA ASN A 590 10.90 -9.31 -11.80
C ASN A 590 11.53 -9.58 -13.16
N LEU A 591 10.92 -9.13 -14.26
CA LEU A 591 11.55 -9.19 -15.58
C LEU A 591 12.74 -8.22 -15.59
N LYS A 592 13.96 -8.79 -15.32
CA LYS A 592 15.21 -8.05 -15.41
C LYS A 592 15.57 -7.87 -16.89
N VAL A 593 15.11 -6.77 -17.47
CA VAL A 593 15.55 -6.34 -18.80
C VAL A 593 16.60 -5.26 -18.60
N GLU A 594 17.86 -5.56 -18.89
CA GLU A 594 18.98 -4.61 -18.70
C GLU A 594 18.91 -3.41 -19.66
N GLU A 595 18.15 -3.54 -20.74
CA GLU A 595 18.14 -2.60 -21.88
C GLU A 595 16.93 -1.65 -21.91
N ALA A 596 15.84 -1.92 -21.17
CA ALA A 596 14.64 -1.10 -21.15
C ALA A 596 14.12 -0.87 -19.72
N ASN A 597 13.50 0.28 -19.49
CA ASN A 597 12.91 0.61 -18.20
C ASN A 597 11.38 0.39 -18.28
N ILE A 598 10.87 -0.58 -17.52
CA ILE A 598 9.44 -0.88 -17.47
C ILE A 598 8.79 -0.09 -16.33
N LYS A 599 7.71 0.64 -16.64
CA LYS A 599 6.98 1.41 -15.63
C LYS A 599 5.50 1.04 -15.66
N ILE A 600 5.02 0.45 -14.58
CA ILE A 600 3.59 0.27 -14.36
C ILE A 600 3.02 1.61 -13.89
N VAL A 601 2.22 2.26 -14.76
CA VAL A 601 1.59 3.56 -14.48
C VAL A 601 0.37 3.39 -13.58
N LEU A 602 -0.40 2.34 -13.85
CA LEU A 602 -1.60 1.97 -13.08
C LEU A 602 -1.77 0.46 -13.09
N ASP A 603 -1.98 -0.10 -11.93
CA ASP A 603 -2.54 -1.41 -11.68
C ASP A 603 -3.95 -1.25 -11.09
N GLY A 604 -4.91 -2.01 -11.56
CA GLY A 604 -6.27 -1.85 -11.07
C GLY A 604 -7.20 -3.00 -11.43
N VAL A 605 -8.23 -3.14 -10.63
CA VAL A 605 -9.23 -4.21 -10.75
C VAL A 605 -10.50 -3.68 -11.43
N GLY A 606 -11.06 -4.47 -12.33
CA GLY A 606 -12.32 -4.21 -13.02
C GLY A 606 -12.17 -3.92 -14.52
N PRO A 607 -13.28 -3.65 -15.21
CA PRO A 607 -13.29 -3.45 -16.66
C PRO A 607 -12.50 -2.19 -17.05
N ILE A 608 -11.94 -2.20 -18.25
CA ILE A 608 -11.20 -1.05 -18.79
C ILE A 608 -12.20 0.06 -19.11
N SER A 609 -12.02 1.21 -18.45
CA SER A 609 -12.90 2.38 -18.54
C SER A 609 -12.32 3.48 -19.44
N VAL A 610 -13.16 4.47 -19.79
CA VAL A 610 -12.73 5.68 -20.51
C VAL A 610 -11.59 6.43 -19.79
N ASN A 611 -11.60 6.43 -18.45
CA ASN A 611 -10.55 7.09 -17.66
C ASN A 611 -9.19 6.40 -17.81
N ASP A 612 -9.20 5.05 -17.92
CA ASP A 612 -7.97 4.28 -18.13
C ASP A 612 -7.38 4.57 -19.51
N VAL A 613 -8.23 4.71 -20.55
CA VAL A 613 -7.78 5.10 -21.89
C VAL A 613 -7.22 6.52 -21.90
N ASN A 614 -7.90 7.49 -21.25
CA ASN A 614 -7.37 8.85 -21.11
C ASN A 614 -6.00 8.89 -20.40
N LEU A 615 -5.83 8.05 -19.39
CA LEU A 615 -4.53 7.92 -18.70
C LEU A 615 -3.48 7.31 -19.64
N ALA A 616 -3.86 6.31 -20.45
CA ALA A 616 -2.96 5.69 -21.43
C ALA A 616 -2.48 6.70 -22.47
N VAL A 617 -3.40 7.54 -22.99
CA VAL A 617 -3.06 8.66 -23.91
C VAL A 617 -2.07 9.62 -23.24
N ALA A 618 -2.33 10.04 -22.00
CA ALA A 618 -1.50 11.02 -21.29
C ALA A 618 -0.11 10.48 -20.92
N SER A 619 0.04 9.17 -20.77
CA SER A 619 1.28 8.51 -20.36
C SER A 619 1.95 7.71 -21.47
N GLU A 620 1.41 7.73 -22.69
CA GLU A 620 1.87 6.90 -23.82
C GLU A 620 1.98 5.41 -23.42
N ALA A 621 0.99 4.91 -22.67
CA ALA A 621 1.01 3.58 -22.12
C ALA A 621 0.18 2.60 -22.94
N ILE A 622 0.60 1.33 -22.92
CA ILE A 622 -0.16 0.20 -23.47
C ILE A 622 -1.06 -0.36 -22.38
N ILE A 623 -2.32 -0.67 -22.74
CA ILE A 623 -3.29 -1.23 -21.80
C ILE A 623 -3.31 -2.76 -21.96
N LEU A 624 -3.04 -3.47 -20.86
CA LEU A 624 -3.10 -4.92 -20.75
C LEU A 624 -4.31 -5.30 -19.90
N GLY A 625 -5.27 -5.99 -20.49
CA GLY A 625 -6.45 -6.53 -19.80
C GLY A 625 -6.30 -8.02 -19.55
N PHE A 626 -6.38 -8.44 -18.29
CA PHE A 626 -6.34 -9.85 -17.89
C PHE A 626 -7.70 -10.28 -17.34
N ASN A 627 -8.35 -11.25 -18.00
CA ASN A 627 -9.71 -11.72 -17.70
C ASN A 627 -10.78 -10.61 -17.67
N VAL A 628 -10.51 -9.44 -18.23
CA VAL A 628 -11.44 -8.31 -18.26
C VAL A 628 -11.77 -7.88 -19.68
N ARG A 629 -12.88 -7.17 -19.81
CA ARG A 629 -13.32 -6.57 -21.08
C ARG A 629 -13.36 -5.05 -20.93
N SER A 630 -13.24 -4.36 -22.06
CA SER A 630 -13.39 -2.91 -22.09
C SER A 630 -14.85 -2.50 -22.24
N ASP A 631 -15.21 -1.34 -21.70
CA ASP A 631 -16.46 -0.69 -21.97
C ASP A 631 -16.53 -0.24 -23.44
N ASN A 632 -17.71 -0.28 -24.06
CA ASN A 632 -17.89 0.12 -25.45
C ASN A 632 -17.44 1.57 -25.74
N ALA A 633 -17.53 2.45 -24.75
CA ALA A 633 -17.06 3.82 -24.86
C ALA A 633 -15.53 3.90 -24.83
N ALA A 634 -14.89 3.05 -24.02
CA ALA A 634 -13.43 2.94 -23.93
C ALA A 634 -12.83 2.40 -25.25
N ILE A 635 -13.46 1.40 -25.87
CA ILE A 635 -13.01 0.84 -27.15
C ILE A 635 -13.00 1.95 -28.22
N LYS A 636 -14.10 2.69 -28.36
CA LYS A 636 -14.21 3.76 -29.37
C LYS A 636 -13.19 4.89 -29.13
N LEU A 637 -12.89 5.21 -27.89
CA LEU A 637 -11.89 6.21 -27.55
C LEU A 637 -10.49 5.70 -27.89
N ALA A 638 -10.19 4.45 -27.54
CA ALA A 638 -8.90 3.83 -27.84
C ALA A 638 -8.63 3.74 -29.35
N GLU A 639 -9.65 3.42 -30.15
CA GLU A 639 -9.58 3.43 -31.61
C GLU A 639 -9.34 4.83 -32.18
N ASN A 640 -9.95 5.89 -31.60
CA ASN A 640 -9.77 7.26 -32.04
C ASN A 640 -8.36 7.81 -31.74
N ASP A 641 -7.79 7.43 -30.60
CA ASP A 641 -6.52 7.92 -30.08
C ASP A 641 -5.35 6.94 -30.36
N ASP A 642 -5.59 5.89 -31.14
CA ASP A 642 -4.63 4.84 -31.56
C ASP A 642 -3.92 4.16 -30.39
N ILE A 643 -4.65 3.95 -29.27
CA ILE A 643 -4.15 3.26 -28.09
C ILE A 643 -4.35 1.74 -28.25
N LYS A 644 -3.26 0.99 -28.04
CA LYS A 644 -3.30 -0.48 -28.08
C LYS A 644 -3.89 -1.03 -26.78
N ILE A 645 -4.98 -1.79 -26.91
CA ILE A 645 -5.55 -2.60 -25.81
C ILE A 645 -5.34 -4.05 -26.18
N GLN A 646 -4.68 -4.82 -25.31
CA GLN A 646 -4.47 -6.25 -25.48
C GLN A 646 -5.18 -7.00 -24.35
N TYR A 647 -5.80 -8.14 -24.69
CA TYR A 647 -6.56 -8.96 -23.76
C TYR A 647 -5.93 -10.33 -23.64
N PHE A 648 -5.80 -10.81 -22.41
CA PHE A 648 -5.19 -12.09 -22.07
C PHE A 648 -6.05 -12.85 -21.07
N GLY A 649 -6.13 -14.16 -21.23
CA GLY A 649 -6.73 -15.07 -20.27
C GLY A 649 -5.69 -15.91 -19.54
N ILE A 650 -4.45 -15.99 -20.07
CA ILE A 650 -3.35 -16.75 -19.50
C ILE A 650 -2.18 -15.81 -19.19
N ILE A 651 -1.61 -15.93 -17.97
CA ILE A 651 -0.53 -15.05 -17.51
C ILE A 651 0.74 -15.18 -18.35
N TYR A 652 1.04 -16.38 -18.87
CA TYR A 652 2.22 -16.61 -19.71
C TYR A 652 2.16 -15.81 -21.01
N ASP A 653 1.01 -15.83 -21.68
CA ASP A 653 0.79 -15.09 -22.92
C ASP A 653 0.93 -13.58 -22.69
N LEU A 654 0.48 -13.08 -21.53
CA LEU A 654 0.64 -11.68 -21.16
C LEU A 654 2.12 -11.33 -20.94
N LEU A 655 2.87 -12.16 -20.22
CA LEU A 655 4.28 -11.91 -19.94
C LEU A 655 5.12 -12.00 -21.22
N ASP A 656 4.80 -12.92 -22.11
CA ASP A 656 5.50 -13.05 -23.40
C ASP A 656 5.20 -11.87 -24.33
N ALA A 657 3.94 -11.40 -24.36
CA ALA A 657 3.58 -10.18 -25.07
C ALA A 657 4.31 -8.95 -24.51
N VAL A 658 4.47 -8.84 -23.19
CA VAL A 658 5.26 -7.75 -22.57
C VAL A 658 6.72 -7.84 -23.00
N LYS A 659 7.33 -9.02 -23.06
CA LYS A 659 8.71 -9.20 -23.57
C LYS A 659 8.81 -8.78 -25.04
N GLU A 660 7.86 -9.20 -25.88
CA GLU A 660 7.82 -8.82 -27.31
C GLU A 660 7.69 -7.29 -27.48
N ILE A 661 6.86 -6.63 -26.66
CA ILE A 661 6.73 -5.16 -26.66
C ILE A 661 8.06 -4.50 -26.29
N ILE A 662 8.78 -5.04 -25.31
CA ILE A 662 10.09 -4.52 -24.88
C ILE A 662 11.11 -4.70 -25.98
N GLU A 663 11.23 -5.91 -26.53
CA GLU A 663 12.14 -6.22 -27.65
C GLU A 663 11.85 -5.34 -28.87
N GLY A 664 10.58 -5.09 -29.18
CA GLY A 664 10.18 -4.20 -30.26
C GLY A 664 10.46 -2.72 -30.01
N SER A 665 10.69 -2.30 -28.76
CA SER A 665 11.07 -0.93 -28.39
C SER A 665 12.57 -0.66 -28.42
N LEU A 666 13.39 -1.72 -28.52
CA LEU A 666 14.84 -1.63 -28.57
C LEU A 666 15.31 -1.26 -29.99
N GLU A 667 16.38 -0.47 -30.06
CA GLU A 667 17.06 -0.23 -31.33
C GLU A 667 17.75 -1.51 -31.82
N PRO A 668 17.65 -1.85 -33.12
CA PRO A 668 18.28 -3.06 -33.63
C PRO A 668 19.80 -3.01 -33.50
N GLU A 669 20.38 -4.00 -32.84
CA GLU A 669 21.83 -4.14 -32.73
C GLU A 669 22.39 -4.55 -34.10
N ILE A 670 23.16 -3.67 -34.75
CA ILE A 670 23.81 -3.96 -36.02
C ILE A 670 25.06 -4.79 -35.74
N LYS A 671 25.00 -6.08 -36.00
CA LYS A 671 26.18 -6.95 -35.97
C LYS A 671 26.87 -6.93 -37.31
N GLU A 672 28.10 -6.42 -37.33
CA GLU A 672 28.97 -6.57 -38.49
C GLU A 672 29.45 -8.02 -38.60
N VAL A 673 28.94 -8.71 -39.63
CA VAL A 673 29.40 -10.07 -39.94
C VAL A 673 30.40 -9.98 -41.08
N THR A 674 31.63 -10.41 -40.86
CA THR A 674 32.61 -10.51 -41.92
C THR A 674 32.17 -11.57 -42.93
N VAL A 675 31.65 -11.14 -44.08
CA VAL A 675 31.13 -12.03 -45.14
C VAL A 675 32.25 -12.67 -45.95
N GLY A 676 33.43 -12.06 -45.96
CA GLY A 676 34.60 -12.56 -46.67
C GLY A 676 35.81 -11.62 -46.56
N ILE A 677 36.93 -12.11 -46.96
CA ILE A 677 38.18 -11.35 -47.04
C ILE A 677 38.56 -11.25 -48.52
N ALA A 678 38.72 -10.01 -49.02
CA ALA A 678 39.21 -9.75 -50.35
C ALA A 678 40.66 -9.28 -50.31
N GLU A 679 41.52 -9.97 -50.97
CA GLU A 679 42.93 -9.58 -51.11
C GLU A 679 43.11 -8.70 -52.35
N VAL A 680 43.61 -7.48 -52.13
CA VAL A 680 43.84 -6.52 -53.23
C VAL A 680 45.07 -6.99 -54.04
N LYS A 681 44.86 -7.45 -55.28
CA LYS A 681 45.91 -7.91 -56.16
C LYS A 681 46.53 -6.77 -56.97
N ASP A 682 45.69 -5.79 -57.34
CA ASP A 682 46.16 -4.63 -58.15
C ASP A 682 45.39 -3.37 -57.84
N THR A 683 45.99 -2.19 -58.03
CA THR A 683 45.35 -0.91 -57.82
C THR A 683 45.33 -0.08 -59.09
N PHE A 684 44.13 0.36 -59.53
CA PHE A 684 43.93 1.16 -60.73
C PHE A 684 43.51 2.59 -60.35
N LYS A 685 44.12 3.58 -61.00
CA LYS A 685 43.81 5.00 -60.78
C LYS A 685 42.75 5.44 -61.78
N SER A 686 41.53 5.72 -61.32
CA SER A 686 40.48 6.23 -62.16
C SER A 686 40.31 7.76 -61.99
N PRO A 687 40.15 8.52 -63.08
CA PRO A 687 39.97 9.98 -62.99
C PRO A 687 38.68 10.40 -62.28
N LYS A 688 37.66 9.53 -62.21
CA LYS A 688 36.35 9.81 -61.61
C LYS A 688 36.20 9.24 -60.18
N PHE A 689 36.84 8.16 -59.85
CA PHE A 689 36.62 7.45 -58.58
C PHE A 689 37.89 7.31 -57.73
N GLY A 690 39.00 7.89 -58.09
CA GLY A 690 40.27 7.81 -57.36
C GLY A 690 40.96 6.44 -57.55
N LEU A 691 41.52 5.87 -56.48
CA LEU A 691 42.13 4.54 -56.45
C LEU A 691 41.06 3.45 -56.34
N ILE A 692 41.02 2.52 -57.28
CA ILE A 692 40.12 1.36 -57.30
C ILE A 692 40.99 0.12 -57.02
N ALA A 693 40.56 -0.65 -56.07
CA ALA A 693 41.20 -1.92 -55.72
C ALA A 693 40.63 -3.03 -56.60
N GLY A 694 41.54 -3.74 -57.30
CA GLY A 694 41.21 -5.00 -57.98
C GLY A 694 41.50 -6.15 -57.06
N SER A 695 40.47 -6.85 -56.57
CA SER A 695 40.52 -7.95 -55.62
C SER A 695 40.08 -9.25 -56.24
#